data_e60a785a71b9331a08887a3d8be66ca2
#
_entry.id   e60a785a71b9331a08887a3d8be66ca2
#
_cell.length_a   1.000
_cell.length_b   1.000
_cell.length_c   1.000
_cell.angle_alpha   90.00
_cell.angle_beta   90.00
_cell.angle_gamma   90.00
#
_symmetry.space_group_name_H-M   'P 1'
#
loop_
_entity.id
_entity.type
_entity.pdbx_description
1 polymer ?
#
loop_
_entity_poly.entity_id
_entity_poly.type
_entity_poly.pdbx_seq_one_letter_code
_entity_poly.pdbx_strand_id
1 'polypeptide(L)'
;MLLASIWGPPAHAADISWSGTSGSNWSTAGNWIGGAVPGSTDTAVLNGTGSILIADQSVTLNAFSLATSLADTTRLTISGGGRLTAALGVIGATGGSGNVVVSGTGSTLTNTSEMTIGRNGTGSLTVTGGAHLVSRRLALGTPTWEVAGGTPAGGSGSLTVSGAGTLWENTAGVDVARNESPGSTGTLTISDGATARIRSTGVYTGAGATLNFTGAGTRVEIGDPTDPNDLQATSSGWLSADGGNIQVSGGASLYTSGTYVGASGAWATTMTVTGQGTSLIGEQRIYVGGQNGSRDVDPVNGNGLLTIADGATAWGGTVGVGMDPHSKGVAVVTGNGSQLWAKANTALTTPTRGNFYVGYAGDALVVVSDGGTIKADNEVRIAYDSGSGKLVIGAQEGQAAAAPGNVIAANGIVFGDGAGELVFNHTGTGLLFGSTLSGNGTLKALAGTTILSGDSSAFTGSTAVKGGELRVNGSLAGSAVTVGSGARLSGNGTVGSLSLQSGATVAPGNSPGTLTVAGNYTQAAGSTYEAEFVPGTGTSDRIAVKGTAQIADGAVLRVSRYGGTAPFSLTDRYTVLTADGGVTGRYVLTGDTGISTFYALTTGTDAGSVYVAAQQVRAFTSAALTPNQVATAGALQSLAAGGALRTAIGYLPDDAQARVAFDQLSGEIHASLRGAMVEDSRFVRTAAIDRLRAASGTPAGATGASAEANGLAVWSHVYGTWGKTSGNGNAASLSHDTGGFVGGADLPVFDTARAGVLLGYGHASYDGDGRSASGSSNGYTLGAYGGTQVGGVGVRLGTAYTWSDVSTHRDVVFSGLANGLSAKYDGRTFQAFAEAGYRIDAGAVALEPFAGLAHVAVRTDGFTERGGVAALTSGSSNTDVNFSTLGLRGSGEFNLSGRTLTASASLAWRHAFGDTTPQASFRFLGSDAFGVSGVPVAKNAALVEAGVSTQIARNASLRLSYTGQFGSHARSQGLRGNLDFRF
;
A
#
# COMPACT_ATOMS: atom_id res chain seq x y z
N MET A 1 -52.14 -45.64 99.53
CA MET A 1 -52.47 -46.34 98.32
C MET A 1 -51.92 -45.70 97.11
N LEU A 2 -50.90 -46.23 96.66
CA LEU A 2 -50.38 -46.58 95.34
C LEU A 2 -50.78 -45.68 94.25
N LEU A 3 -49.77 -45.05 93.67
CA LEU A 3 -49.48 -45.15 92.24
C LEU A 3 -48.06 -44.59 92.05
N ALA A 4 -47.13 -45.51 91.90
CA ALA A 4 -45.77 -45.15 91.48
C ALA A 4 -45.81 -44.85 89.96
N SER A 5 -45.54 -43.65 89.64
CA SER A 5 -45.26 -43.23 88.26
C SER A 5 -43.86 -43.66 87.85
N ILE A 6 -43.80 -44.51 86.82
CA ILE A 6 -42.59 -44.85 86.10
C ILE A 6 -42.04 -43.72 85.31
N TRP A 7 -41.04 -43.02 85.90
CA TRP A 7 -40.16 -42.14 85.12
C TRP A 7 -38.81 -42.85 85.00
N GLY A 8 -38.56 -43.56 83.92
CA GLY A 8 -37.21 -43.97 83.56
C GLY A 8 -36.35 -42.67 83.33
N PRO A 9 -35.09 -42.71 83.70
CA PRO A 9 -34.21 -41.59 83.41
C PRO A 9 -34.22 -41.26 81.92
N PRO A 10 -34.14 -40.02 81.54
CA PRO A 10 -33.97 -39.70 80.11
C PRO A 10 -32.75 -40.49 79.57
N ALA A 11 -32.92 -41.12 78.46
CA ALA A 11 -31.83 -41.81 77.79
C ALA A 11 -30.68 -40.88 77.60
N HIS A 12 -29.56 -41.08 78.29
CA HIS A 12 -28.35 -40.31 78.04
C HIS A 12 -27.78 -40.71 76.68
N ALA A 13 -27.45 -39.78 75.85
CA ALA A 13 -26.72 -39.95 74.63
C ALA A 13 -25.42 -40.74 74.92
N ALA A 14 -25.30 -41.93 74.39
CA ALA A 14 -24.13 -42.82 74.56
C ALA A 14 -23.25 -42.78 73.30
N ASP A 15 -21.94 -42.72 73.54
CA ASP A 15 -20.94 -42.96 72.48
C ASP A 15 -20.74 -44.52 72.35
N ILE A 16 -21.32 -45.10 71.30
CA ILE A 16 -21.27 -46.48 70.99
C ILE A 16 -20.25 -46.75 69.87
N SER A 17 -19.21 -47.51 70.30
CA SER A 17 -18.07 -47.74 69.38
C SER A 17 -18.21 -49.02 68.59
N TRP A 18 -17.76 -49.01 67.33
CA TRP A 18 -17.71 -50.14 66.39
C TRP A 18 -16.57 -51.07 66.82
N SER A 19 -16.80 -52.36 66.95
CA SER A 19 -15.78 -53.39 67.21
C SER A 19 -15.41 -54.21 65.97
N GLY A 20 -16.36 -54.45 65.05
CA GLY A 20 -16.17 -55.22 63.82
C GLY A 20 -15.93 -56.70 63.98
N THR A 21 -16.22 -57.28 65.14
CA THR A 21 -15.88 -58.64 65.43
C THR A 21 -16.86 -59.68 64.81
N SER A 22 -18.03 -59.21 64.32
CA SER A 22 -19.10 -60.09 63.77
C SER A 22 -19.46 -59.76 62.30
N GLY A 23 -18.54 -59.25 61.54
CA GLY A 23 -18.71 -58.83 60.13
C GLY A 23 -18.93 -57.35 59.91
N SER A 24 -19.46 -56.95 58.74
CA SER A 24 -19.59 -55.53 58.30
C SER A 24 -20.99 -54.93 58.45
N ASN A 25 -22.01 -55.72 58.76
CA ASN A 25 -23.39 -55.20 58.78
C ASN A 25 -23.66 -54.35 60.03
N TRP A 26 -24.24 -53.17 59.81
CA TRP A 26 -24.57 -52.24 60.85
C TRP A 26 -25.50 -52.72 61.89
N SER A 27 -26.59 -53.50 61.50
CA SER A 27 -27.61 -54.04 62.41
C SER A 27 -27.21 -55.23 63.25
N THR A 28 -25.99 -55.72 63.07
CA THR A 28 -25.48 -56.82 63.85
C THR A 28 -24.92 -56.36 65.23
N ALA A 29 -25.67 -56.56 66.30
CA ALA A 29 -25.37 -56.17 67.66
C ALA A 29 -23.94 -56.52 68.15
N GLY A 30 -23.41 -57.69 67.73
CA GLY A 30 -22.05 -58.15 68.06
C GLY A 30 -20.92 -57.31 67.38
N ASN A 31 -21.26 -56.45 66.50
CA ASN A 31 -20.29 -55.48 65.91
C ASN A 31 -20.11 -54.20 66.74
N TRP A 32 -20.86 -54.01 67.78
CA TRP A 32 -20.83 -52.89 68.65
C TRP A 32 -20.31 -53.20 70.06
N ILE A 33 -19.45 -52.33 70.60
CA ILE A 33 -18.96 -52.52 71.96
C ILE A 33 -20.12 -52.35 72.94
N GLY A 34 -20.38 -53.36 73.80
CA GLY A 34 -21.53 -53.35 74.64
C GLY A 34 -22.73 -54.12 74.09
N GLY A 35 -22.68 -54.66 72.82
CA GLY A 35 -23.73 -55.41 72.19
C GLY A 35 -25.03 -54.77 71.86
N ALA A 36 -25.03 -53.41 71.74
CA ALA A 36 -26.20 -52.61 71.41
C ALA A 36 -25.98 -51.77 70.10
N VAL A 37 -26.89 -51.88 69.12
CA VAL A 37 -26.84 -51.05 67.90
C VAL A 37 -27.22 -49.60 68.28
N PRO A 38 -26.44 -48.59 67.86
CA PRO A 38 -26.74 -47.16 68.19
C PRO A 38 -28.15 -46.76 67.72
N GLY A 39 -28.87 -46.07 68.59
CA GLY A 39 -30.22 -45.50 68.36
C GLY A 39 -30.23 -44.00 68.11
N SER A 40 -31.42 -43.39 67.99
CA SER A 40 -31.62 -42.00 67.60
C SER A 40 -31.06 -40.94 68.56
N THR A 41 -30.71 -41.31 69.77
CA THR A 41 -30.09 -40.45 70.80
C THR A 41 -28.62 -40.64 70.94
N ASP A 42 -28.02 -41.63 70.24
CA ASP A 42 -26.62 -42.06 70.45
C ASP A 42 -25.67 -41.49 69.42
N THR A 43 -24.39 -41.49 69.74
CA THR A 43 -23.27 -41.21 68.82
C THR A 43 -22.67 -42.56 68.39
N ALA A 44 -22.60 -42.82 67.11
CA ALA A 44 -21.85 -43.93 66.57
C ALA A 44 -20.39 -43.57 66.37
N VAL A 45 -19.46 -44.21 67.08
CA VAL A 45 -18.02 -43.97 66.94
C VAL A 45 -17.42 -45.14 66.12
N LEU A 46 -17.06 -44.78 64.86
CA LEU A 46 -16.64 -45.79 63.83
C LEU A 46 -15.12 -45.75 63.68
N ASN A 47 -14.40 -46.52 64.42
CA ASN A 47 -12.93 -46.59 64.49
C ASN A 47 -12.36 -47.93 64.02
N GLY A 48 -11.04 -47.97 63.79
CA GLY A 48 -10.33 -49.22 63.37
C GLY A 48 -10.13 -49.25 61.82
N THR A 49 -9.85 -50.49 61.32
CA THR A 49 -9.49 -50.71 59.90
C THR A 49 -10.60 -51.44 59.12
N GLY A 50 -11.85 -51.34 59.55
CA GLY A 50 -12.97 -52.16 59.05
C GLY A 50 -13.85 -51.44 57.99
N SER A 51 -14.67 -52.23 57.31
CA SER A 51 -15.75 -51.77 56.43
C SER A 51 -17.09 -51.98 57.12
N ILE A 52 -17.93 -50.94 57.08
CA ILE A 52 -19.28 -50.95 57.71
C ILE A 52 -20.31 -50.76 56.58
N LEU A 53 -21.38 -51.53 56.60
CA LEU A 53 -22.42 -51.58 55.58
C LEU A 53 -23.80 -51.28 56.14
N ILE A 54 -24.51 -50.30 55.57
CA ILE A 54 -25.90 -50.02 55.74
C ILE A 54 -26.59 -50.34 54.39
N ALA A 55 -27.29 -51.48 54.32
CA ALA A 55 -28.00 -51.88 53.11
C ALA A 55 -29.45 -52.22 53.48
N ASP A 56 -30.42 -51.78 52.67
CA ASP A 56 -31.87 -52.08 52.85
C ASP A 56 -32.42 -51.71 54.25
N GLN A 57 -31.84 -50.81 54.98
CA GLN A 57 -32.22 -50.43 56.32
C GLN A 57 -32.16 -48.93 56.55
N SER A 58 -32.92 -48.44 57.53
CA SER A 58 -32.89 -47.07 57.97
C SER A 58 -32.26 -46.90 59.34
N VAL A 59 -31.25 -46.06 59.43
CA VAL A 59 -30.53 -45.77 60.67
C VAL A 59 -30.73 -44.30 61.01
N THR A 60 -31.09 -44.00 62.29
CA THR A 60 -31.18 -42.65 62.77
C THR A 60 -30.30 -42.49 64.01
N LEU A 61 -29.49 -41.44 64.06
CA LEU A 61 -28.53 -41.17 65.13
C LEU A 61 -28.60 -39.74 65.57
N ASN A 62 -28.09 -39.45 66.77
CA ASN A 62 -27.75 -38.07 67.18
C ASN A 62 -26.46 -37.66 66.42
N ALA A 63 -25.41 -38.47 66.43
CA ALA A 63 -24.15 -38.17 65.76
C ALA A 63 -23.50 -39.45 65.23
N PHE A 64 -22.56 -39.30 64.24
CA PHE A 64 -21.58 -40.29 63.90
C PHE A 64 -20.19 -39.65 63.74
N SER A 65 -19.16 -40.41 64.14
CA SER A 65 -17.77 -39.99 63.96
C SER A 65 -16.96 -41.13 63.38
N LEU A 66 -16.27 -40.89 62.27
CA LEU A 66 -15.48 -41.87 61.51
C LEU A 66 -14.01 -41.59 61.62
N ALA A 67 -13.19 -42.62 61.99
CA ALA A 67 -11.74 -42.55 62.09
C ALA A 67 -11.28 -41.39 63.05
N THR A 68 -11.39 -41.62 64.34
CA THR A 68 -11.12 -40.60 65.37
C THR A 68 -9.70 -40.64 65.91
N SER A 69 -8.83 -41.56 65.41
CA SER A 69 -7.44 -41.67 65.84
C SER A 69 -6.50 -41.86 64.63
N LEU A 70 -5.21 -41.58 64.82
CA LEU A 70 -4.16 -41.62 63.78
C LEU A 70 -4.01 -43.00 63.10
N ALA A 71 -4.42 -44.09 63.76
CA ALA A 71 -4.34 -45.44 63.24
C ALA A 71 -5.60 -45.90 62.48
N ASP A 72 -6.65 -45.08 62.52
CA ASP A 72 -7.93 -45.50 61.96
C ASP A 72 -8.03 -45.28 60.45
N THR A 73 -8.47 -46.31 59.72
CA THR A 73 -8.79 -46.32 58.29
C THR A 73 -10.17 -46.94 58.05
N THR A 74 -11.20 -46.25 58.48
CA THR A 74 -12.57 -46.79 58.52
C THR A 74 -13.36 -46.44 57.27
N ARG A 75 -14.11 -47.40 56.72
CA ARG A 75 -15.03 -47.21 55.58
C ARG A 75 -16.45 -47.48 55.99
N LEU A 76 -17.35 -46.55 55.74
CA LEU A 76 -18.79 -46.72 55.86
C LEU A 76 -19.40 -46.74 54.44
N THR A 77 -20.17 -47.74 54.10
CA THR A 77 -20.87 -47.88 52.81
C THR A 77 -22.41 -47.89 53.08
N ILE A 78 -23.13 -47.01 52.40
CA ILE A 78 -24.58 -46.93 52.39
C ILE A 78 -25.03 -47.23 50.94
N SER A 79 -25.71 -48.36 50.78
CA SER A 79 -26.06 -48.90 49.46
C SER A 79 -27.37 -49.68 49.47
N GLY A 80 -27.90 -50.11 48.30
CA GLY A 80 -29.08 -50.98 48.20
C GLY A 80 -30.36 -50.33 48.78
N GLY A 81 -30.51 -49.05 48.78
CA GLY A 81 -31.63 -48.35 49.39
C GLY A 81 -31.43 -48.01 50.87
N GLY A 82 -30.25 -48.31 51.42
CA GLY A 82 -29.91 -47.99 52.84
C GLY A 82 -29.99 -46.51 53.16
N ARG A 83 -30.39 -46.16 54.38
CA ARG A 83 -30.56 -44.76 54.79
C ARG A 83 -29.87 -44.52 56.11
N LEU A 84 -29.10 -43.48 56.23
CA LEU A 84 -28.49 -42.96 57.46
C LEU A 84 -28.92 -41.51 57.65
N THR A 85 -29.58 -41.24 58.83
CA THR A 85 -29.92 -39.90 59.25
C THR A 85 -29.17 -39.56 60.55
N ALA A 86 -28.42 -38.43 60.59
CA ALA A 86 -27.70 -37.98 61.79
C ALA A 86 -27.75 -36.45 61.92
N ALA A 87 -27.82 -35.94 63.13
CA ALA A 87 -27.75 -34.51 63.35
C ALA A 87 -26.31 -34.01 63.15
N LEU A 88 -25.34 -34.71 63.71
CA LEU A 88 -23.92 -34.33 63.55
C LEU A 88 -23.17 -35.47 62.81
N GLY A 89 -22.20 -35.12 61.93
CA GLY A 89 -21.36 -36.08 61.22
C GLY A 89 -19.90 -35.57 61.16
N VAL A 90 -18.94 -36.45 61.53
CA VAL A 90 -17.52 -36.17 61.40
C VAL A 90 -16.85 -37.32 60.68
N ILE A 91 -16.19 -37.00 59.56
CA ILE A 91 -15.47 -37.97 58.74
C ILE A 91 -14.01 -37.60 58.70
N GLY A 92 -13.12 -38.44 59.27
CA GLY A 92 -11.69 -38.19 59.40
C GLY A 92 -11.38 -37.12 60.46
N ALA A 93 -11.45 -37.55 61.73
CA ALA A 93 -11.12 -36.70 62.87
C ALA A 93 -9.70 -37.03 63.38
N THR A 94 -9.08 -36.09 64.06
CA THR A 94 -7.84 -36.28 64.89
C THR A 94 -6.72 -37.09 64.24
N GLY A 95 -6.43 -36.82 62.94
CA GLY A 95 -5.35 -37.49 62.17
C GLY A 95 -5.77 -38.84 61.55
N GLY A 96 -6.99 -39.33 61.79
CA GLY A 96 -7.52 -40.59 61.18
C GLY A 96 -7.95 -40.40 59.73
N SER A 97 -8.16 -41.56 59.02
CA SER A 97 -8.61 -41.58 57.64
C SER A 97 -10.00 -42.19 57.50
N GLY A 98 -11.03 -41.37 57.34
CA GLY A 98 -12.45 -41.78 57.18
C GLY A 98 -12.94 -41.73 55.73
N ASN A 99 -13.61 -42.80 55.30
CA ASN A 99 -14.20 -42.89 53.99
C ASN A 99 -15.69 -43.28 54.05
N VAL A 100 -16.57 -42.44 53.52
CA VAL A 100 -18.00 -42.74 53.42
C VAL A 100 -18.39 -42.86 51.96
N VAL A 101 -19.11 -43.88 51.57
CA VAL A 101 -19.64 -44.13 50.24
C VAL A 101 -21.16 -44.30 50.29
N VAL A 102 -21.89 -43.42 49.58
CA VAL A 102 -23.33 -43.57 49.39
C VAL A 102 -23.61 -43.91 47.96
N SER A 103 -24.15 -45.06 47.66
CA SER A 103 -24.28 -45.53 46.29
C SER A 103 -25.59 -46.21 45.98
N GLY A 104 -26.08 -46.05 44.74
CA GLY A 104 -27.28 -46.66 44.21
C GLY A 104 -28.59 -45.93 44.55
N THR A 105 -29.57 -46.12 43.68
CA THR A 105 -30.88 -45.46 43.77
C THR A 105 -31.56 -45.80 45.10
N GLY A 106 -32.11 -44.76 45.77
CA GLY A 106 -32.81 -44.89 47.07
C GLY A 106 -31.92 -44.88 48.29
N SER A 107 -30.56 -44.97 48.10
CA SER A 107 -29.60 -44.82 49.19
C SER A 107 -29.46 -43.36 49.59
N THR A 108 -29.50 -43.07 50.89
CA THR A 108 -29.54 -41.67 51.38
C THR A 108 -28.68 -41.48 52.63
N LEU A 109 -27.87 -40.43 52.61
CA LEU A 109 -27.23 -39.90 53.79
C LEU A 109 -27.87 -38.54 54.12
N THR A 110 -28.48 -38.35 55.27
CA THR A 110 -29.09 -37.12 55.73
C THR A 110 -28.40 -36.59 56.97
N ASN A 111 -27.85 -35.38 56.85
CA ASN A 111 -27.32 -34.66 57.99
C ASN A 111 -28.26 -33.45 58.28
N THR A 112 -28.81 -33.36 59.52
CA THR A 112 -29.81 -32.39 59.89
C THR A 112 -29.24 -31.16 60.62
N SER A 113 -27.96 -31.15 60.99
CA SER A 113 -27.27 -30.00 61.63
C SER A 113 -25.94 -29.68 60.99
N GLU A 114 -24.88 -30.37 61.35
CA GLU A 114 -23.53 -30.10 60.87
C GLU A 114 -22.79 -31.36 60.44
N MET A 115 -22.04 -31.27 59.35
CA MET A 115 -21.12 -32.32 58.89
C MET A 115 -19.75 -31.72 58.55
N THR A 116 -18.73 -32.31 59.09
CA THR A 116 -17.34 -31.97 58.83
C THR A 116 -16.62 -33.15 58.19
N ILE A 117 -16.01 -32.96 57.06
CA ILE A 117 -15.20 -33.94 56.33
C ILE A 117 -13.76 -33.49 56.39
N GLY A 118 -12.86 -34.28 57.04
CA GLY A 118 -11.46 -33.93 57.26
C GLY A 118 -11.22 -32.95 58.40
N ARG A 119 -11.85 -33.18 59.55
CA ARG A 119 -11.65 -32.42 60.78
C ARG A 119 -10.33 -32.81 61.46
N ASN A 120 -9.23 -32.06 61.22
CA ASN A 120 -7.90 -32.37 61.72
C ASN A 120 -7.37 -33.79 61.33
N GLY A 121 -7.95 -34.43 60.32
CA GLY A 121 -7.59 -35.70 59.73
C GLY A 121 -7.89 -35.71 58.25
N THR A 122 -7.99 -36.90 57.64
CA THR A 122 -8.38 -37.07 56.23
C THR A 122 -9.79 -37.68 56.12
N GLY A 123 -10.71 -36.97 55.49
CA GLY A 123 -12.08 -37.39 55.30
C GLY A 123 -12.43 -37.46 53.83
N SER A 124 -13.20 -38.46 53.40
CA SER A 124 -13.78 -38.55 52.07
C SER A 124 -15.23 -38.99 52.10
N LEU A 125 -16.10 -38.31 51.36
CA LEU A 125 -17.47 -38.71 51.13
C LEU A 125 -17.73 -38.80 49.62
N THR A 126 -18.16 -39.96 49.17
CA THR A 126 -18.51 -40.21 47.77
C THR A 126 -19.98 -40.54 47.64
N VAL A 127 -20.72 -39.84 46.82
CA VAL A 127 -22.14 -40.07 46.53
C VAL A 127 -22.31 -40.38 45.04
N THR A 128 -22.87 -41.51 44.68
CA THR A 128 -22.88 -41.95 43.29
C THR A 128 -24.05 -42.86 42.94
N GLY A 129 -24.26 -43.11 41.65
CA GLY A 129 -25.21 -44.10 41.17
C GLY A 129 -26.69 -43.82 41.49
N GLY A 130 -27.12 -42.57 41.50
CA GLY A 130 -28.48 -42.16 41.82
C GLY A 130 -28.80 -42.06 43.31
N ALA A 131 -27.77 -42.07 44.18
CA ALA A 131 -27.90 -41.87 45.62
C ALA A 131 -28.16 -40.39 45.97
N HIS A 132 -28.66 -40.11 47.19
CA HIS A 132 -29.02 -38.80 47.65
C HIS A 132 -28.24 -38.42 48.92
N LEU A 133 -27.64 -37.25 48.90
CA LEU A 133 -27.04 -36.60 50.06
C LEU A 133 -27.91 -35.38 50.44
N VAL A 134 -28.34 -35.31 51.69
CA VAL A 134 -28.97 -34.13 52.29
C VAL A 134 -28.06 -33.64 53.40
N SER A 135 -27.65 -32.39 53.35
CA SER A 135 -26.83 -31.75 54.40
C SER A 135 -27.40 -30.39 54.77
N ARG A 136 -27.29 -30.05 56.02
CA ARG A 136 -27.64 -28.67 56.42
C ARG A 136 -26.39 -27.75 56.35
N ARG A 137 -25.40 -27.90 57.18
CA ARG A 137 -24.12 -27.22 57.10
C ARG A 137 -23.01 -28.21 56.85
N LEU A 138 -22.15 -27.93 55.86
CA LEU A 138 -21.08 -28.83 55.48
C LEU A 138 -19.74 -28.11 55.49
N ALA A 139 -18.73 -28.70 56.06
CA ALA A 139 -17.35 -28.20 55.95
C ALA A 139 -16.42 -29.27 55.36
N LEU A 140 -15.58 -28.90 54.41
CA LEU A 140 -14.49 -29.71 53.86
C LEU A 140 -13.19 -29.14 54.32
N GLY A 141 -12.42 -29.92 55.10
CA GLY A 141 -11.29 -29.46 55.92
C GLY A 141 -11.75 -28.98 57.32
N THR A 142 -10.86 -28.33 58.05
CA THR A 142 -11.17 -27.87 59.45
C THR A 142 -12.09 -26.61 59.40
N PRO A 143 -13.26 -26.65 60.02
CA PRO A 143 -14.20 -25.51 59.94
C PRO A 143 -13.83 -24.37 60.88
N THR A 144 -14.17 -23.11 60.47
CA THR A 144 -13.88 -21.88 61.20
C THR A 144 -14.62 -21.79 62.57
N TRP A 145 -15.81 -22.41 62.74
CA TRP A 145 -16.61 -22.32 63.96
C TRP A 145 -16.11 -23.25 65.09
N GLU A 146 -15.12 -24.11 64.83
CA GLU A 146 -14.55 -25.03 65.84
C GLU A 146 -13.26 -24.50 66.47
N VAL A 147 -12.80 -23.30 66.13
CA VAL A 147 -11.52 -22.76 66.63
C VAL A 147 -11.78 -21.89 67.88
N ALA A 148 -12.02 -22.51 69.02
CA ALA A 148 -11.94 -21.85 70.29
C ALA A 148 -10.67 -22.31 71.04
N GLY A 149 -9.57 -21.52 70.95
CA GLY A 149 -8.43 -21.57 71.87
C GLY A 149 -7.24 -22.49 71.52
N GLY A 150 -7.07 -22.98 70.34
CA GLY A 150 -5.88 -23.75 69.94
C GLY A 150 -5.58 -23.57 68.43
N THR A 151 -4.25 -23.69 68.03
CA THR A 151 -3.88 -23.79 66.61
C THR A 151 -4.31 -25.16 66.08
N PRO A 152 -5.35 -25.23 65.20
CA PRO A 152 -5.77 -26.54 64.65
C PRO A 152 -4.73 -27.07 63.69
N ALA A 153 -4.44 -28.31 63.73
CA ALA A 153 -3.70 -29.02 62.69
C ALA A 153 -4.55 -29.02 61.40
N GLY A 154 -3.98 -28.75 60.23
CA GLY A 154 -4.71 -28.72 58.98
C GLY A 154 -5.39 -30.07 58.63
N GLY A 155 -6.69 -30.06 58.42
CA GLY A 155 -7.48 -31.23 57.96
C GLY A 155 -7.65 -31.28 56.47
N SER A 156 -7.84 -32.50 55.89
CA SER A 156 -8.09 -32.68 54.44
C SER A 156 -9.46 -33.31 54.24
N GLY A 157 -10.39 -32.60 53.61
CA GLY A 157 -11.75 -33.04 53.34
C GLY A 157 -12.06 -33.14 51.87
N SER A 158 -12.70 -34.22 51.43
CA SER A 158 -13.17 -34.34 50.05
C SER A 158 -14.63 -34.82 49.96
N LEU A 159 -15.43 -34.14 49.13
CA LEU A 159 -16.78 -34.56 48.75
C LEU A 159 -16.79 -34.78 47.24
N THR A 160 -17.22 -35.95 46.79
CA THR A 160 -17.48 -36.26 45.40
C THR A 160 -18.94 -36.66 45.22
N VAL A 161 -19.66 -35.97 44.33
CA VAL A 161 -21.02 -36.29 43.89
C VAL A 161 -20.99 -36.54 42.39
N SER A 162 -21.23 -37.78 41.97
CA SER A 162 -21.08 -38.14 40.55
C SER A 162 -22.14 -39.09 40.00
N GLY A 163 -22.40 -38.99 38.71
CA GLY A 163 -23.31 -39.83 37.97
C GLY A 163 -24.74 -39.28 37.85
N ALA A 164 -25.35 -39.60 36.73
CA ALA A 164 -26.71 -39.16 36.42
C ALA A 164 -27.71 -39.61 37.48
N GLY A 165 -28.64 -38.75 37.90
CA GLY A 165 -29.64 -39.02 38.92
C GLY A 165 -29.11 -38.91 40.36
N THR A 166 -27.81 -38.75 40.59
CA THR A 166 -27.25 -38.47 41.92
C THR A 166 -27.57 -37.03 42.34
N LEU A 167 -28.07 -36.87 43.55
CA LEU A 167 -28.49 -35.55 44.05
C LEU A 167 -27.85 -35.23 45.38
N TRP A 168 -27.36 -34.01 45.51
CA TRP A 168 -26.96 -33.40 46.75
C TRP A 168 -27.79 -32.16 47.04
N GLU A 169 -28.42 -32.12 48.20
CA GLU A 169 -29.16 -30.95 48.71
C GLU A 169 -28.49 -30.41 49.97
N ASN A 170 -28.15 -29.14 49.99
CA ASN A 170 -27.61 -28.44 51.15
C ASN A 170 -28.50 -27.25 51.50
N THR A 171 -28.84 -27.08 52.77
CA THR A 171 -29.83 -26.10 53.22
C THR A 171 -29.27 -24.93 54.06
N ALA A 172 -27.96 -24.96 54.45
CA ALA A 172 -27.41 -23.90 55.29
C ALA A 172 -26.03 -23.36 54.86
N GLY A 173 -25.39 -23.94 53.84
CA GLY A 173 -24.12 -23.43 53.28
C GLY A 173 -22.96 -24.46 53.38
N VAL A 174 -21.92 -24.14 52.61
CA VAL A 174 -20.73 -25.01 52.47
C VAL A 174 -19.45 -24.20 52.66
N ASP A 175 -18.59 -24.64 53.56
CA ASP A 175 -17.28 -24.10 53.76
C ASP A 175 -16.24 -25.07 53.18
N VAL A 176 -15.36 -24.62 52.30
CA VAL A 176 -14.29 -25.44 51.67
C VAL A 176 -12.94 -24.83 52.03
N ALA A 177 -12.21 -25.49 52.92
CA ALA A 177 -10.90 -25.04 53.42
C ALA A 177 -10.90 -23.54 53.80
N ARG A 178 -12.01 -23.07 54.36
CA ARG A 178 -12.20 -21.62 54.66
C ARG A 178 -11.37 -21.11 55.83
N ASN A 179 -10.72 -21.98 56.58
CA ASN A 179 -9.99 -21.58 57.78
C ASN A 179 -8.61 -21.00 57.47
N GLU A 180 -8.16 -20.04 58.26
CA GLU A 180 -6.82 -19.46 58.29
C GLU A 180 -5.76 -20.45 58.81
N SER A 181 -6.12 -21.68 59.15
CA SER A 181 -5.21 -22.69 59.61
C SER A 181 -4.27 -23.16 58.49
N PRO A 182 -2.94 -23.01 58.65
CA PRO A 182 -1.99 -23.49 57.68
C PRO A 182 -2.16 -25.00 57.43
N GLY A 183 -2.33 -25.39 56.14
CA GLY A 183 -2.39 -26.82 55.72
C GLY A 183 -3.79 -27.42 55.66
N SER A 184 -4.87 -26.66 55.94
CA SER A 184 -6.25 -27.17 55.67
C SER A 184 -6.51 -27.21 54.18
N THR A 185 -7.03 -28.39 53.71
CA THR A 185 -7.42 -28.57 52.29
C THR A 185 -8.86 -29.10 52.18
N GLY A 186 -9.58 -28.59 51.16
CA GLY A 186 -10.95 -29.03 50.86
C GLY A 186 -11.13 -29.24 49.36
N THR A 187 -11.65 -30.41 48.98
CA THR A 187 -11.95 -30.74 47.59
C THR A 187 -13.44 -31.02 47.43
N LEU A 188 -14.12 -30.28 46.58
CA LEU A 188 -15.51 -30.50 46.17
C LEU A 188 -15.57 -30.87 44.69
N THR A 189 -16.05 -32.04 44.35
CA THR A 189 -16.21 -32.51 42.97
C THR A 189 -17.66 -32.89 42.69
N ILE A 190 -18.25 -32.25 41.69
CA ILE A 190 -19.58 -32.62 41.15
C ILE A 190 -19.38 -32.97 39.69
N SER A 191 -19.76 -34.18 39.29
CA SER A 191 -19.44 -34.68 37.93
C SER A 191 -20.47 -35.63 37.34
N ASP A 192 -20.31 -35.91 36.05
CA ASP A 192 -20.96 -36.99 35.30
C ASP A 192 -22.49 -36.95 35.36
N GLY A 193 -23.06 -35.73 35.25
CA GLY A 193 -24.49 -35.52 35.25
C GLY A 193 -25.18 -35.49 36.62
N ALA A 194 -24.40 -35.39 37.70
CA ALA A 194 -24.95 -35.18 39.06
C ALA A 194 -25.51 -33.76 39.26
N THR A 195 -26.43 -33.64 40.20
CA THR A 195 -27.01 -32.33 40.58
C THR A 195 -26.69 -32.00 42.03
N ALA A 196 -26.19 -30.78 42.27
CA ALA A 196 -26.03 -30.22 43.60
C ALA A 196 -26.89 -28.95 43.74
N ARG A 197 -27.67 -28.85 44.83
CA ARG A 197 -28.55 -27.75 45.19
C ARG A 197 -28.20 -27.21 46.56
N ILE A 198 -27.62 -26.00 46.60
CA ILE A 198 -27.20 -25.36 47.85
C ILE A 198 -28.13 -24.14 48.04
N ARG A 199 -29.16 -24.28 48.89
CA ARG A 199 -30.32 -23.40 48.95
C ARG A 199 -30.23 -22.27 49.98
N SER A 200 -29.08 -22.01 50.55
CA SER A 200 -28.91 -21.02 51.62
C SER A 200 -27.70 -20.15 51.40
N THR A 201 -27.00 -19.71 52.43
CA THR A 201 -25.97 -18.67 52.45
C THR A 201 -24.92 -18.76 51.34
N GLY A 202 -24.62 -19.94 50.85
CA GLY A 202 -23.70 -20.09 49.70
C GLY A 202 -22.54 -21.04 49.93
N VAL A 203 -21.52 -20.93 49.06
CA VAL A 203 -20.25 -21.66 49.11
C VAL A 203 -19.15 -20.67 49.38
N TYR A 204 -18.35 -20.94 50.38
CA TYR A 204 -17.20 -20.13 50.78
C TYR A 204 -15.92 -20.94 50.67
N THR A 205 -14.88 -20.37 50.05
CA THR A 205 -13.60 -21.10 49.90
C THR A 205 -12.45 -20.34 50.58
N GLY A 206 -11.39 -21.05 50.92
CA GLY A 206 -10.11 -20.50 51.38
C GLY A 206 -8.96 -21.01 50.53
N ALA A 207 -7.72 -20.68 50.92
CA ALA A 207 -6.51 -20.95 50.12
C ALA A 207 -6.30 -22.40 49.66
N GLY A 208 -6.70 -23.36 50.50
CA GLY A 208 -6.57 -24.79 50.21
C GLY A 208 -7.76 -25.43 49.50
N ALA A 209 -8.68 -24.61 48.99
CA ALA A 209 -9.91 -25.09 48.32
C ALA A 209 -9.67 -25.51 46.89
N THR A 210 -10.34 -26.58 46.48
CA THR A 210 -10.45 -27.05 45.09
C THR A 210 -11.90 -27.43 44.82
N LEU A 211 -12.53 -26.72 43.85
CA LEU A 211 -13.88 -27.01 43.38
C LEU A 211 -13.84 -27.47 41.93
N ASN A 212 -14.34 -28.67 41.64
CA ASN A 212 -14.38 -29.23 40.28
C ASN A 212 -15.82 -29.53 39.88
N PHE A 213 -16.35 -28.81 38.95
CA PHE A 213 -17.67 -29.06 38.33
C PHE A 213 -17.47 -29.43 36.89
N THR A 214 -17.71 -30.71 36.55
CA THR A 214 -17.31 -31.22 35.24
C THR A 214 -18.28 -32.25 34.70
N GLY A 215 -18.35 -32.34 33.39
CA GLY A 215 -19.15 -33.31 32.65
C GLY A 215 -20.52 -32.81 32.21
N ALA A 216 -20.94 -33.31 31.05
CA ALA A 216 -22.23 -32.96 30.46
C ALA A 216 -23.41 -33.34 31.38
N GLY A 217 -24.38 -32.45 31.51
CA GLY A 217 -25.53 -32.62 32.39
C GLY A 217 -25.27 -32.40 33.88
N THR A 218 -24.03 -32.14 34.29
CA THR A 218 -23.70 -31.73 35.66
C THR A 218 -24.27 -30.33 35.95
N ARG A 219 -25.02 -30.23 37.05
CA ARG A 219 -25.70 -28.99 37.45
C ARG A 219 -25.41 -28.65 38.89
N VAL A 220 -24.84 -27.49 39.09
CA VAL A 220 -24.60 -26.95 40.44
C VAL A 220 -25.41 -25.67 40.60
N GLU A 221 -26.32 -25.60 41.57
CA GLU A 221 -27.18 -24.49 41.88
C GLU A 221 -26.83 -23.97 43.27
N ILE A 222 -26.30 -22.77 43.36
CA ILE A 222 -26.03 -22.02 44.63
C ILE A 222 -27.04 -20.89 44.69
N GLY A 223 -28.08 -21.04 45.54
CA GLY A 223 -29.31 -20.27 45.52
C GLY A 223 -30.45 -20.98 44.79
N ASP A 224 -31.65 -20.39 44.79
CA ASP A 224 -32.81 -20.90 44.07
C ASP A 224 -33.09 -20.11 42.80
N PRO A 225 -32.79 -20.65 41.60
CA PRO A 225 -33.08 -19.93 40.36
C PRO A 225 -34.59 -19.77 40.09
N THR A 226 -35.45 -20.39 40.85
CA THR A 226 -36.90 -20.34 40.67
C THR A 226 -37.64 -19.50 41.73
N ASP A 227 -36.94 -19.11 42.83
CA ASP A 227 -37.52 -18.25 43.88
C ASP A 227 -37.14 -16.77 43.68
N PRO A 228 -38.09 -15.94 43.30
CA PRO A 228 -37.81 -14.50 43.14
C PRO A 228 -37.42 -13.80 44.44
N ASN A 229 -37.67 -14.41 45.62
CA ASN A 229 -37.21 -13.87 46.92
C ASN A 229 -35.74 -14.24 47.22
N ASP A 230 -35.25 -15.37 46.75
CA ASP A 230 -33.83 -15.74 46.82
C ASP A 230 -32.98 -14.81 45.93
N LEU A 231 -33.54 -14.34 44.83
CA LEU A 231 -32.94 -13.33 43.95
C LEU A 231 -32.83 -11.94 44.63
N GLN A 232 -33.56 -11.69 45.71
CA GLN A 232 -33.56 -10.41 46.47
C GLN A 232 -32.67 -10.44 47.70
N ALA A 233 -32.36 -11.59 48.25
CA ALA A 233 -31.57 -11.72 49.44
C ALA A 233 -30.15 -11.26 49.24
N THR A 234 -29.74 -10.22 49.95
CA THR A 234 -28.39 -9.66 49.95
C THR A 234 -27.36 -10.60 50.54
N SER A 235 -27.73 -11.80 50.95
CA SER A 235 -26.89 -12.74 51.67
C SER A 235 -27.08 -14.22 51.36
N SER A 236 -27.83 -14.60 50.29
CA SER A 236 -28.06 -16.01 49.96
C SER A 236 -27.65 -16.37 48.49
N GLY A 237 -27.23 -17.58 48.27
CA GLY A 237 -26.90 -18.11 46.93
C GLY A 237 -25.59 -17.64 46.36
N TRP A 238 -24.60 -17.36 47.18
CA TRP A 238 -23.34 -16.77 46.70
C TRP A 238 -22.18 -17.78 46.68
N LEU A 239 -21.38 -17.72 45.60
CA LEU A 239 -20.07 -18.34 45.59
C LEU A 239 -19.05 -17.23 45.96
N SER A 240 -18.57 -17.25 47.19
CA SER A 240 -17.55 -16.30 47.68
C SER A 240 -16.21 -17.05 47.83
N ALA A 241 -15.33 -16.78 46.86
CA ALA A 241 -14.04 -17.43 46.82
C ALA A 241 -12.92 -16.48 47.30
N ASP A 242 -12.41 -16.76 48.48
CA ASP A 242 -11.33 -16.00 49.12
C ASP A 242 -9.95 -16.68 48.98
N GLY A 243 -9.84 -17.62 48.06
CA GLY A 243 -8.65 -18.42 47.73
C GLY A 243 -9.02 -19.75 47.08
N GLY A 244 -8.00 -20.46 46.58
CA GLY A 244 -8.16 -21.76 45.96
C GLY A 244 -8.45 -21.74 44.45
N ASN A 245 -8.76 -22.95 43.91
CA ASN A 245 -8.99 -23.16 42.50
C ASN A 245 -10.43 -23.66 42.24
N ILE A 246 -11.09 -23.06 41.29
CA ILE A 246 -12.43 -23.42 40.84
C ILE A 246 -12.37 -23.73 39.35
N GLN A 247 -12.83 -24.91 38.99
CA GLN A 247 -12.93 -25.36 37.60
C GLN A 247 -14.35 -25.72 37.25
N VAL A 248 -14.89 -25.14 36.19
CA VAL A 248 -16.15 -25.50 35.56
C VAL A 248 -15.85 -25.94 34.13
N SER A 249 -16.17 -27.20 33.76
CA SER A 249 -15.71 -27.75 32.50
C SER A 249 -16.61 -28.87 31.95
N GLY A 250 -16.34 -29.25 30.70
CA GLY A 250 -16.95 -30.45 30.11
C GLY A 250 -18.47 -30.40 29.93
N GLY A 251 -19.04 -29.22 29.78
CA GLY A 251 -20.49 -29.00 29.62
C GLY A 251 -21.26 -28.90 30.95
N ALA A 252 -20.59 -28.71 32.07
CA ALA A 252 -21.23 -28.45 33.36
C ALA A 252 -21.83 -27.07 33.46
N SER A 253 -22.90 -26.92 34.24
CA SER A 253 -23.57 -25.63 34.49
C SER A 253 -23.46 -25.27 35.97
N LEU A 254 -22.88 -24.09 36.25
CA LEU A 254 -22.83 -23.47 37.58
C LEU A 254 -23.76 -22.25 37.61
N TYR A 255 -24.80 -22.28 38.45
CA TYR A 255 -25.68 -21.19 38.74
C TYR A 255 -25.40 -20.63 40.13
N THR A 256 -25.35 -19.31 40.27
CA THR A 256 -25.22 -18.61 41.54
C THR A 256 -26.08 -17.33 41.50
N SER A 257 -26.54 -16.85 42.64
CA SER A 257 -27.08 -15.50 42.72
C SER A 257 -26.00 -14.46 42.53
N GLY A 258 -24.80 -14.70 43.03
CA GLY A 258 -23.59 -13.89 42.75
C GLY A 258 -22.30 -14.69 42.91
N THR A 259 -21.35 -14.46 42.02
CA THR A 259 -20.02 -15.06 42.03
C THR A 259 -18.96 -14.04 42.36
N TYR A 260 -18.12 -14.32 43.34
CA TYR A 260 -16.98 -13.51 43.73
C TYR A 260 -15.71 -14.33 43.66
N VAL A 261 -14.80 -13.93 42.80
CA VAL A 261 -13.50 -14.58 42.56
C VAL A 261 -12.41 -13.68 43.16
N GLY A 262 -11.82 -14.08 44.30
CA GLY A 262 -10.95 -13.24 45.08
C GLY A 262 -11.74 -12.15 45.83
N ALA A 263 -12.71 -12.59 46.64
CA ALA A 263 -13.65 -11.68 47.30
C ALA A 263 -13.00 -10.82 48.36
N SER A 264 -12.18 -11.43 49.23
CA SER A 264 -11.49 -10.73 50.33
C SER A 264 -10.20 -11.51 50.66
N GLY A 265 -9.26 -10.83 51.28
CA GLY A 265 -8.05 -11.45 51.84
C GLY A 265 -6.84 -11.53 50.91
N ALA A 266 -5.74 -12.02 51.43
CA ALA A 266 -4.43 -12.04 50.78
C ALA A 266 -4.20 -13.20 49.80
N TRP A 267 -5.21 -14.09 49.63
CA TRP A 267 -5.06 -15.32 48.89
C TRP A 267 -5.52 -15.14 47.43
N ALA A 268 -4.70 -15.65 46.51
CA ALA A 268 -5.10 -15.64 45.06
C ALA A 268 -6.18 -16.70 44.78
N THR A 269 -7.25 -16.30 44.14
CA THR A 269 -8.31 -17.19 43.67
C THR A 269 -8.24 -17.32 42.16
N THR A 270 -8.25 -18.56 41.67
CA THR A 270 -8.35 -18.89 40.24
C THR A 270 -9.68 -19.56 39.95
N MET A 271 -10.41 -19.01 38.98
CA MET A 271 -11.60 -19.66 38.42
C MET A 271 -11.46 -19.83 36.93
N THR A 272 -11.64 -21.06 36.45
CA THR A 272 -11.60 -21.40 35.03
C THR A 272 -12.93 -22.00 34.60
N VAL A 273 -13.55 -21.42 33.59
CA VAL A 273 -14.75 -21.92 32.90
C VAL A 273 -14.36 -22.24 31.47
N THR A 274 -14.35 -23.53 31.13
CA THR A 274 -13.77 -23.94 29.86
C THR A 274 -14.57 -25.07 29.18
N GLY A 275 -14.57 -25.09 27.88
CA GLY A 275 -15.22 -26.11 27.03
C GLY A 275 -16.62 -25.77 26.57
N GLN A 276 -16.94 -26.24 25.38
CA GLN A 276 -18.22 -25.98 24.76
C GLN A 276 -19.39 -26.51 25.62
N GLY A 277 -20.46 -25.78 25.74
CA GLY A 277 -21.63 -26.09 26.56
C GLY A 277 -21.47 -25.83 28.06
N THR A 278 -20.26 -25.46 28.51
CA THR A 278 -20.00 -25.09 29.91
C THR A 278 -20.53 -23.71 30.20
N SER A 279 -21.18 -23.50 31.32
CA SER A 279 -21.78 -22.23 31.65
C SER A 279 -21.59 -21.83 33.12
N LEU A 280 -21.34 -20.54 33.36
CA LEU A 280 -21.39 -19.84 34.64
C LEU A 280 -22.45 -18.76 34.59
N ILE A 281 -23.38 -18.81 35.51
CA ILE A 281 -24.47 -17.84 35.64
C ILE A 281 -24.39 -17.22 37.05
N GLY A 282 -24.02 -15.94 37.08
CA GLY A 282 -24.07 -15.14 38.29
C GLY A 282 -25.19 -14.11 38.18
N GLU A 283 -26.42 -14.49 38.50
CA GLU A 283 -27.66 -13.76 38.10
C GLU A 283 -27.65 -12.26 38.43
N GLN A 284 -27.15 -11.89 39.60
CA GLN A 284 -26.98 -10.48 39.98
C GLN A 284 -25.64 -9.93 39.50
N ARG A 285 -24.55 -10.71 39.73
CA ARG A 285 -23.21 -10.23 39.50
C ARG A 285 -22.13 -11.33 39.36
N ILE A 286 -21.10 -11.00 38.63
CA ILE A 286 -19.81 -11.73 38.66
C ILE A 286 -18.74 -10.68 38.95
N TYR A 287 -18.09 -10.79 40.12
CA TYR A 287 -17.00 -9.89 40.52
C TYR A 287 -15.68 -10.65 40.62
N VAL A 288 -14.61 -10.02 40.12
CA VAL A 288 -13.25 -10.57 40.11
C VAL A 288 -12.32 -9.56 40.77
N GLY A 289 -11.78 -9.88 41.93
CA GLY A 289 -11.04 -8.97 42.79
C GLY A 289 -11.99 -7.97 43.50
N GLY A 290 -12.39 -8.33 44.70
CA GLY A 290 -13.27 -7.53 45.56
C GLY A 290 -14.74 -7.96 45.52
N GLN A 291 -15.54 -7.39 46.41
CA GLN A 291 -16.94 -7.77 46.67
C GLN A 291 -17.97 -6.66 46.43
N ASN A 292 -17.71 -5.42 46.83
CA ASN A 292 -18.75 -4.44 47.03
C ASN A 292 -18.66 -3.15 46.20
N GLY A 293 -17.49 -2.77 45.69
CA GLY A 293 -17.28 -1.47 45.07
C GLY A 293 -17.48 -0.30 46.04
N SER A 294 -17.38 -0.54 47.35
CA SER A 294 -17.59 0.48 48.38
C SER A 294 -16.30 1.12 48.79
N ARG A 295 -16.28 2.47 48.82
CA ARG A 295 -15.12 3.27 49.29
C ARG A 295 -14.93 3.25 50.79
N ASP A 296 -15.95 2.83 51.58
CA ASP A 296 -16.02 3.10 53.00
C ASP A 296 -15.76 1.91 53.93
N VAL A 297 -15.34 0.77 53.42
CA VAL A 297 -14.97 -0.41 54.22
C VAL A 297 -13.47 -0.65 54.18
N ASP A 298 -12.94 -1.22 55.24
CA ASP A 298 -11.51 -1.59 55.33
C ASP A 298 -10.98 -2.17 54.03
N PRO A 299 -9.77 -1.79 53.63
CA PRO A 299 -9.21 -2.17 52.33
C PRO A 299 -9.16 -3.69 52.20
N VAL A 300 -10.02 -4.23 51.34
CA VAL A 300 -10.12 -5.65 51.06
C VAL A 300 -9.17 -5.97 49.92
N ASN A 301 -8.05 -6.64 50.18
CA ASN A 301 -7.02 -7.01 49.21
C ASN A 301 -7.46 -8.26 48.37
N GLY A 302 -8.63 -8.23 47.78
CA GLY A 302 -9.11 -9.34 46.94
C GLY A 302 -8.27 -9.55 45.69
N ASN A 303 -7.74 -10.78 45.45
CA ASN A 303 -6.98 -11.14 44.28
C ASN A 303 -7.69 -12.26 43.49
N GLY A 304 -8.23 -11.95 42.33
CA GLY A 304 -9.01 -12.89 41.51
C GLY A 304 -8.51 -13.01 40.06
N LEU A 305 -8.50 -14.25 39.55
CA LEU A 305 -8.31 -14.55 38.13
C LEU A 305 -9.52 -15.36 37.65
N LEU A 306 -10.25 -14.82 36.67
CA LEU A 306 -11.32 -15.50 35.94
C LEU A 306 -10.88 -15.78 34.51
N THR A 307 -10.90 -17.05 34.09
CA THR A 307 -10.64 -17.43 32.71
C THR A 307 -11.89 -18.07 32.10
N ILE A 308 -12.35 -17.54 30.97
CA ILE A 308 -13.41 -18.12 30.14
C ILE A 308 -12.79 -18.55 28.83
N ALA A 309 -12.83 -19.85 28.53
CA ALA A 309 -12.08 -20.43 27.41
C ALA A 309 -12.86 -21.52 26.65
N ASP A 310 -12.39 -21.84 25.44
CA ASP A 310 -12.78 -23.00 24.64
C ASP A 310 -14.30 -23.11 24.39
N GLY A 311 -14.94 -21.97 24.14
CA GLY A 311 -16.37 -21.90 23.85
C GLY A 311 -17.30 -21.93 25.06
N ALA A 312 -16.77 -21.75 26.28
CA ALA A 312 -17.58 -21.61 27.49
C ALA A 312 -18.25 -20.22 27.58
N THR A 313 -19.37 -20.15 28.31
CA THR A 313 -20.11 -18.91 28.49
C THR A 313 -20.26 -18.56 29.98
N ALA A 314 -20.09 -17.27 30.28
CA ALA A 314 -20.39 -16.74 31.60
C ALA A 314 -21.23 -15.46 31.46
N TRP A 315 -22.25 -15.28 32.30
CA TRP A 315 -22.97 -14.02 32.35
C TRP A 315 -23.37 -13.62 33.76
N GLY A 316 -23.44 -12.30 34.02
CA GLY A 316 -23.94 -11.74 35.26
C GLY A 316 -24.73 -10.45 35.00
N GLY A 317 -25.67 -10.12 35.86
CA GLY A 317 -26.42 -8.85 35.81
C GLY A 317 -25.51 -7.63 35.80
N THR A 318 -24.39 -7.73 36.50
CA THR A 318 -23.23 -6.84 36.45
C THR A 318 -21.98 -7.69 36.42
N VAL A 319 -21.01 -7.36 35.60
CA VAL A 319 -19.67 -7.95 35.63
C VAL A 319 -18.68 -6.87 36.07
N GLY A 320 -17.86 -7.17 37.07
CA GLY A 320 -16.87 -6.22 37.55
C GLY A 320 -15.55 -6.88 37.85
N VAL A 321 -14.46 -6.23 37.42
CA VAL A 321 -13.09 -6.63 37.63
C VAL A 321 -12.36 -5.51 38.36
N GLY A 322 -11.68 -5.80 39.51
CA GLY A 322 -11.05 -4.78 40.36
C GLY A 322 -12.08 -3.88 41.04
N MET A 323 -12.94 -4.48 41.87
CA MET A 323 -14.12 -3.78 42.42
C MET A 323 -13.81 -2.91 43.63
N ASP A 324 -13.01 -3.37 44.57
CA ASP A 324 -12.69 -2.68 45.81
C ASP A 324 -11.33 -1.98 45.80
N PRO A 325 -11.10 -0.92 46.53
CA PRO A 325 -9.80 -0.31 46.70
C PRO A 325 -8.72 -1.36 47.08
N HIS A 326 -7.54 -1.29 46.49
CA HIS A 326 -6.40 -2.23 46.65
C HIS A 326 -6.65 -3.66 46.17
N SER A 327 -7.83 -4.00 45.62
CA SER A 327 -8.08 -5.29 45.00
C SER A 327 -7.44 -5.40 43.62
N LYS A 328 -7.12 -6.63 43.19
CA LYS A 328 -6.59 -6.94 41.87
C LYS A 328 -7.46 -7.98 41.18
N GLY A 329 -8.09 -7.57 40.12
CA GLY A 329 -8.90 -8.46 39.26
C GLY A 329 -8.27 -8.68 37.91
N VAL A 330 -8.26 -9.96 37.47
CA VAL A 330 -7.86 -10.31 36.10
C VAL A 330 -8.96 -11.17 35.49
N ALA A 331 -9.44 -10.77 34.31
CA ALA A 331 -10.35 -11.59 33.51
C ALA A 331 -9.75 -11.85 32.15
N VAL A 332 -9.75 -13.12 31.73
CA VAL A 332 -9.26 -13.54 30.41
C VAL A 332 -10.41 -14.24 29.70
N VAL A 333 -10.75 -13.76 28.51
CA VAL A 333 -11.76 -14.36 27.64
C VAL A 333 -11.10 -14.72 26.32
N THR A 334 -10.90 -16.01 26.09
CA THR A 334 -10.10 -16.50 24.96
C THR A 334 -10.74 -17.71 24.29
N GLY A 335 -10.51 -17.87 23.00
CA GLY A 335 -11.07 -18.97 22.21
C GLY A 335 -12.45 -18.66 21.61
N ASN A 336 -12.64 -19.14 20.40
CA ASN A 336 -13.87 -18.91 19.66
C ASN A 336 -15.11 -19.47 20.38
N GLY A 337 -16.16 -18.66 20.46
CA GLY A 337 -17.40 -18.99 21.17
C GLY A 337 -17.37 -18.71 22.69
N SER A 338 -16.20 -18.39 23.26
CA SER A 338 -16.07 -17.99 24.66
C SER A 338 -16.69 -16.63 24.89
N GLN A 339 -17.52 -16.48 25.95
CA GLN A 339 -18.22 -15.23 26.20
C GLN A 339 -18.28 -14.90 27.68
N LEU A 340 -18.00 -13.62 28.02
CA LEU A 340 -18.30 -13.03 29.31
C LEU A 340 -19.25 -11.82 29.12
N TRP A 341 -20.46 -11.95 29.66
CA TRP A 341 -21.55 -11.04 29.35
C TRP A 341 -22.11 -10.35 30.61
N ALA A 342 -22.11 -9.04 30.66
CA ALA A 342 -22.89 -8.22 31.59
C ALA A 342 -24.25 -8.03 31.00
N LYS A 343 -25.22 -8.85 31.45
CA LYS A 343 -26.58 -8.96 30.91
C LYS A 343 -27.56 -8.17 31.77
N ALA A 344 -28.29 -7.25 31.15
CA ALA A 344 -29.36 -6.55 31.87
C ALA A 344 -30.43 -7.54 32.39
N ASN A 345 -30.79 -7.43 33.66
CA ASN A 345 -31.81 -8.25 34.25
C ASN A 345 -32.88 -7.32 34.87
N THR A 346 -34.02 -7.19 34.19
CA THR A 346 -35.14 -6.36 34.58
C THR A 346 -36.16 -7.09 35.46
N ALA A 347 -35.99 -8.41 35.60
CA ALA A 347 -36.88 -9.23 36.45
C ALA A 347 -36.52 -9.15 37.94
N LEU A 348 -35.31 -8.62 38.25
CA LEU A 348 -34.91 -8.37 39.62
C LEU A 348 -35.66 -7.17 40.21
N THR A 349 -35.92 -7.20 41.52
CA THR A 349 -36.51 -6.03 42.24
C THR A 349 -35.59 -4.81 42.23
N THR A 350 -34.30 -5.02 42.18
CA THR A 350 -33.28 -4.00 41.82
C THR A 350 -32.74 -4.33 40.46
N PRO A 351 -33.33 -3.84 39.35
CA PRO A 351 -32.90 -4.18 38.01
C PRO A 351 -31.42 -3.84 37.77
N THR A 352 -30.68 -4.78 37.14
CA THR A 352 -29.30 -4.53 36.70
C THR A 352 -29.33 -3.96 35.29
N ARG A 353 -28.41 -3.03 34.99
CA ARG A 353 -28.34 -2.39 33.68
C ARG A 353 -27.46 -3.14 32.66
N GLY A 354 -26.75 -4.19 33.09
CA GLY A 354 -25.80 -4.87 32.24
C GLY A 354 -24.51 -4.08 32.02
N ASN A 355 -23.97 -3.49 33.09
CA ASN A 355 -22.69 -2.78 33.05
C ASN A 355 -21.53 -3.77 33.25
N PHE A 356 -20.44 -3.55 32.49
CA PHE A 356 -19.18 -4.23 32.64
C PHE A 356 -18.13 -3.25 33.17
N TYR A 357 -17.60 -3.48 34.37
CA TYR A 357 -16.59 -2.63 34.97
C TYR A 357 -15.19 -3.23 34.85
N VAL A 358 -14.22 -2.46 34.38
CA VAL A 358 -12.80 -2.75 34.30
C VAL A 358 -12.07 -1.77 35.20
N GLY A 359 -11.85 -2.11 36.48
CA GLY A 359 -11.33 -1.22 37.51
C GLY A 359 -12.42 -0.28 38.03
N TYR A 360 -13.26 -0.75 38.98
CA TYR A 360 -14.20 0.15 39.62
C TYR A 360 -13.49 1.09 40.57
N ALA A 361 -12.90 0.54 41.65
CA ALA A 361 -12.10 1.26 42.63
C ALA A 361 -10.70 0.60 42.82
N GLY A 362 -10.49 -0.63 42.35
CA GLY A 362 -9.24 -1.38 42.40
C GLY A 362 -8.56 -1.50 41.03
N ASP A 363 -7.54 -2.35 40.93
CA ASP A 363 -6.79 -2.60 39.73
C ASP A 363 -7.42 -3.73 38.92
N ALA A 364 -7.62 -3.48 37.61
CA ALA A 364 -8.20 -4.45 36.71
C ALA A 364 -7.41 -4.64 35.43
N LEU A 365 -7.31 -5.90 35.03
CA LEU A 365 -6.84 -6.29 33.71
C LEU A 365 -7.87 -7.20 33.06
N VAL A 366 -8.41 -6.80 31.91
CA VAL A 366 -9.28 -7.65 31.09
C VAL A 366 -8.62 -7.89 29.75
N VAL A 367 -8.40 -9.15 29.40
CA VAL A 367 -7.80 -9.58 28.12
C VAL A 367 -8.83 -10.35 27.29
N VAL A 368 -9.03 -9.95 26.07
CA VAL A 368 -9.97 -10.57 25.14
C VAL A 368 -9.22 -10.95 23.87
N SER A 369 -9.06 -12.24 23.61
CA SER A 369 -8.24 -12.76 22.50
C SER A 369 -8.89 -13.95 21.81
N ASP A 370 -8.33 -14.34 20.67
CA ASP A 370 -8.61 -15.58 19.95
C ASP A 370 -10.11 -15.83 19.69
N GLY A 371 -10.84 -14.76 19.35
CA GLY A 371 -12.27 -14.83 19.08
C GLY A 371 -13.17 -14.82 20.32
N GLY A 372 -12.60 -14.76 21.52
CA GLY A 372 -13.36 -14.55 22.77
C GLY A 372 -14.15 -13.25 22.73
N THR A 373 -15.23 -13.14 23.46
CA THR A 373 -16.13 -11.99 23.43
C THR A 373 -16.46 -11.49 24.84
N ILE A 374 -16.27 -10.18 25.09
CA ILE A 374 -16.96 -9.52 26.19
C ILE A 374 -18.14 -8.74 25.67
N LYS A 375 -19.26 -8.80 26.41
CA LYS A 375 -20.49 -8.10 26.04
C LYS A 375 -21.09 -7.35 27.22
N ALA A 376 -21.56 -6.14 26.97
CA ALA A 376 -22.33 -5.35 27.93
C ALA A 376 -23.64 -4.90 27.28
N ASP A 377 -24.77 -5.18 27.92
CA ASP A 377 -26.08 -4.70 27.43
C ASP A 377 -26.27 -3.19 27.65
N ASN A 378 -25.41 -2.59 28.47
CA ASN A 378 -25.31 -1.14 28.62
C ASN A 378 -23.89 -0.68 28.24
N GLU A 379 -23.06 -0.41 29.19
CA GLU A 379 -21.73 0.21 29.00
C GLU A 379 -20.63 -0.71 29.47
N VAL A 380 -19.46 -0.63 28.81
CA VAL A 380 -18.20 -1.02 29.40
C VAL A 380 -17.58 0.22 30.05
N ARG A 381 -17.32 0.16 31.36
CA ARG A 381 -16.77 1.27 32.12
C ARG A 381 -15.34 0.95 32.56
N ILE A 382 -14.38 1.75 32.13
CA ILE A 382 -12.96 1.55 32.41
C ILE A 382 -12.50 2.59 33.45
N ALA A 383 -11.90 2.14 34.56
CA ALA A 383 -11.42 2.99 35.66
C ALA A 383 -12.52 3.94 36.16
N TYR A 384 -13.67 3.35 36.53
CA TYR A 384 -14.91 4.11 36.71
C TYR A 384 -14.83 5.12 37.88
N ASP A 385 -14.20 4.75 38.99
CA ASP A 385 -14.06 5.58 40.15
C ASP A 385 -12.58 6.00 40.37
N SER A 386 -11.90 5.45 41.30
CA SER A 386 -10.50 5.76 41.67
C SER A 386 -9.50 4.69 41.26
N GLY A 387 -9.99 3.56 40.69
CA GLY A 387 -9.18 2.41 40.33
C GLY A 387 -8.38 2.59 39.04
N SER A 388 -7.58 1.57 38.71
CA SER A 388 -6.95 1.45 37.40
C SER A 388 -7.60 0.34 36.56
N GLY A 389 -7.87 0.64 35.30
CA GLY A 389 -8.54 -0.32 34.41
C GLY A 389 -7.82 -0.45 33.07
N LYS A 390 -7.45 -1.69 32.72
CA LYS A 390 -6.86 -1.98 31.41
C LYS A 390 -7.69 -3.03 30.67
N LEU A 391 -8.28 -2.62 29.53
CA LEU A 391 -8.95 -3.51 28.59
C LEU A 391 -8.01 -3.75 27.40
N VAL A 392 -7.68 -5.01 27.14
CA VAL A 392 -6.75 -5.43 26.08
C VAL A 392 -7.48 -6.31 25.07
N ILE A 393 -7.35 -5.96 23.80
CA ILE A 393 -7.83 -6.76 22.68
C ILE A 393 -6.63 -7.36 21.98
N GLY A 394 -6.50 -8.69 22.07
CA GLY A 394 -5.31 -9.46 21.67
C GLY A 394 -4.41 -9.80 22.85
N ALA A 395 -3.12 -9.47 22.78
CA ALA A 395 -2.14 -9.77 23.83
C ALA A 395 -1.79 -8.52 24.66
N GLN A 396 -1.26 -8.74 25.86
CA GLN A 396 -0.79 -7.64 26.72
C GLN A 396 0.39 -6.88 26.09
N GLU A 397 0.53 -5.62 26.47
CA GLU A 397 1.68 -4.77 26.07
C GLU A 397 3.00 -5.43 26.49
N GLY A 398 3.96 -5.51 25.56
CA GLY A 398 5.24 -6.20 25.74
C GLY A 398 5.23 -7.68 25.34
N GLN A 399 4.08 -8.25 25.01
CA GLN A 399 3.96 -9.59 24.44
C GLN A 399 3.73 -9.55 22.94
N ALA A 400 4.02 -10.66 22.25
CA ALA A 400 3.68 -10.80 20.83
C ALA A 400 2.17 -10.69 20.64
N ALA A 401 1.76 -10.01 19.55
CA ALA A 401 0.34 -9.85 19.24
C ALA A 401 -0.38 -11.19 19.06
N ALA A 402 -1.61 -11.29 19.56
CA ALA A 402 -2.45 -12.48 19.44
C ALA A 402 -3.65 -12.20 18.51
N ALA A 403 -4.40 -13.22 18.14
CA ALA A 403 -5.64 -13.01 17.40
C ALA A 403 -6.63 -12.16 18.22
N PRO A 404 -7.38 -11.22 17.59
CA PRO A 404 -8.26 -10.34 18.33
C PRO A 404 -9.45 -11.09 18.94
N GLY A 405 -9.92 -10.59 20.06
CA GLY A 405 -11.26 -10.87 20.57
C GLY A 405 -12.23 -9.74 20.26
N ASN A 406 -13.47 -9.87 20.69
CA ASN A 406 -14.56 -8.95 20.43
C ASN A 406 -14.98 -8.22 21.70
N VAL A 407 -15.29 -6.92 21.57
CA VAL A 407 -15.87 -6.10 22.63
C VAL A 407 -17.14 -5.47 22.11
N ILE A 408 -18.27 -5.80 22.74
CA ILE A 408 -19.59 -5.32 22.36
C ILE A 408 -20.21 -4.57 23.54
N ALA A 409 -20.36 -3.27 23.42
CA ALA A 409 -20.98 -2.41 24.41
C ALA A 409 -22.13 -1.63 23.75
N ALA A 410 -23.37 -1.88 24.19
CA ALA A 410 -24.56 -1.30 23.53
C ALA A 410 -24.56 0.24 23.57
N ASN A 411 -24.11 0.83 24.68
CA ASN A 411 -24.01 2.28 24.87
C ASN A 411 -22.57 2.79 24.95
N GLY A 412 -21.61 1.99 24.40
CA GLY A 412 -20.22 2.38 24.26
C GLY A 412 -19.33 2.08 25.48
N ILE A 413 -18.11 2.57 25.38
CA ILE A 413 -17.08 2.44 26.42
C ILE A 413 -16.84 3.79 27.06
N VAL A 414 -16.97 3.85 28.37
CA VAL A 414 -16.87 5.07 29.16
C VAL A 414 -15.63 4.99 30.05
N PHE A 415 -14.68 5.91 29.89
CA PHE A 415 -13.58 6.09 30.81
C PHE A 415 -14.05 6.98 31.98
N GLY A 416 -13.83 6.50 33.22
CA GLY A 416 -14.14 7.23 34.43
C GLY A 416 -13.01 8.12 34.90
N ASP A 417 -12.99 8.40 36.23
CA ASP A 417 -12.04 9.34 36.83
C ASP A 417 -10.67 8.73 37.14
N GLY A 418 -10.54 7.41 37.11
CA GLY A 418 -9.31 6.69 37.38
C GLY A 418 -8.38 6.55 36.14
N ALA A 419 -7.34 5.73 36.26
CA ALA A 419 -6.38 5.47 35.18
C ALA A 419 -6.90 4.39 34.21
N GLY A 420 -7.55 4.80 33.14
CA GLY A 420 -8.18 3.91 32.14
C GLY A 420 -7.35 3.74 30.88
N GLU A 421 -7.15 2.48 30.44
CA GLU A 421 -6.48 2.15 29.15
C GLU A 421 -7.31 1.17 28.32
N LEU A 422 -7.43 1.45 27.00
CA LEU A 422 -7.89 0.51 25.98
C LEU A 422 -6.70 0.22 25.05
N VAL A 423 -6.33 -1.05 24.94
CA VAL A 423 -5.13 -1.46 24.19
C VAL A 423 -5.51 -2.44 23.08
N PHE A 424 -5.08 -2.14 21.87
CA PHE A 424 -5.15 -3.01 20.71
C PHE A 424 -3.76 -3.57 20.40
N ASN A 425 -3.55 -4.85 20.66
CA ASN A 425 -2.31 -5.57 20.34
C ASN A 425 -2.65 -6.91 19.71
N HIS A 426 -3.06 -6.86 18.43
CA HIS A 426 -3.61 -8.03 17.76
C HIS A 426 -3.02 -8.26 16.37
N THR A 427 -3.22 -9.49 15.84
CA THR A 427 -2.74 -9.89 14.50
C THR A 427 -3.78 -9.65 13.39
N GLY A 428 -4.97 -9.17 13.73
CA GLY A 428 -6.04 -8.93 12.75
C GLY A 428 -5.69 -7.82 11.75
N THR A 429 -6.02 -8.01 10.48
CA THR A 429 -5.74 -7.07 9.39
C THR A 429 -6.88 -6.10 9.09
N GLY A 430 -7.94 -6.09 9.90
CA GLY A 430 -9.12 -5.25 9.71
C GLY A 430 -10.15 -5.44 10.82
N LEU A 431 -9.74 -5.37 12.10
CA LEU A 431 -10.66 -5.45 13.22
C LEU A 431 -11.59 -4.25 13.22
N LEU A 432 -12.86 -4.49 12.94
CA LEU A 432 -13.90 -3.45 13.03
C LEU A 432 -14.29 -3.24 14.49
N PHE A 433 -14.01 -2.06 15.03
CA PHE A 433 -14.36 -1.64 16.36
C PHE A 433 -15.43 -0.53 16.30
N GLY A 434 -16.70 -0.96 16.50
CA GLY A 434 -17.86 -0.08 16.34
C GLY A 434 -18.32 0.61 17.63
N SER A 435 -17.82 0.18 18.82
CA SER A 435 -18.21 0.80 20.08
C SER A 435 -17.70 2.24 20.18
N THR A 436 -18.54 3.17 20.59
CA THR A 436 -18.15 4.56 20.84
C THR A 436 -17.32 4.67 22.12
N LEU A 437 -16.43 5.64 22.18
CA LEU A 437 -15.59 5.93 23.34
C LEU A 437 -16.00 7.29 23.93
N SER A 438 -15.99 7.44 25.24
CA SER A 438 -16.20 8.71 25.94
C SER A 438 -15.40 8.80 27.23
N GLY A 439 -15.21 10.02 27.75
CA GLY A 439 -14.43 10.28 28.97
C GLY A 439 -12.94 10.50 28.70
N ASN A 440 -12.13 10.45 29.75
CA ASN A 440 -10.71 10.77 29.71
C ASN A 440 -9.86 9.54 30.06
N GLY A 441 -9.28 8.88 29.05
CA GLY A 441 -8.44 7.71 29.22
C GLY A 441 -7.33 7.65 28.16
N THR A 442 -6.73 6.49 28.04
CA THR A 442 -5.68 6.27 27.03
C THR A 442 -6.08 5.16 26.05
N LEU A 443 -6.05 5.47 24.76
CA LEU A 443 -6.20 4.51 23.67
C LEU A 443 -4.81 4.19 23.11
N LYS A 444 -4.44 2.92 23.05
CA LYS A 444 -3.16 2.46 22.48
C LYS A 444 -3.41 1.46 21.35
N ALA A 445 -2.80 1.69 20.18
CA ALA A 445 -2.69 0.71 19.11
C ALA A 445 -1.22 0.28 18.98
N LEU A 446 -0.94 -1.01 19.19
CA LEU A 446 0.41 -1.56 19.25
C LEU A 446 0.72 -2.46 18.07
N ALA A 447 -0.28 -3.17 17.53
CA ALA A 447 -0.15 -4.07 16.40
C ALA A 447 -1.52 -4.33 15.73
N GLY A 448 -1.49 -4.87 14.50
CA GLY A 448 -2.67 -5.15 13.68
C GLY A 448 -3.26 -3.90 13.03
N THR A 449 -4.40 -4.08 12.35
CA THR A 449 -5.19 -2.96 11.81
C THR A 449 -6.52 -2.88 12.54
N THR A 450 -6.73 -1.81 13.30
CA THR A 450 -7.99 -1.50 13.99
C THR A 450 -8.74 -0.41 13.25
N ILE A 451 -10.02 -0.63 12.96
CA ILE A 451 -10.90 0.32 12.28
C ILE A 451 -11.92 0.87 13.28
N LEU A 452 -11.75 2.13 13.68
CA LEU A 452 -12.70 2.83 14.54
C LEU A 452 -13.80 3.46 13.67
N SER A 453 -15.03 2.97 13.77
CA SER A 453 -16.15 3.44 12.96
C SER A 453 -17.19 4.26 13.76
N GLY A 454 -17.16 4.20 15.08
CA GLY A 454 -18.09 4.92 15.96
C GLY A 454 -17.75 6.42 16.11
N ASP A 455 -18.75 7.21 16.45
CA ASP A 455 -18.52 8.60 16.86
C ASP A 455 -18.06 8.65 18.33
N SER A 456 -16.75 8.80 18.50
CA SER A 456 -16.08 8.94 19.79
C SER A 456 -15.60 10.39 20.02
N SER A 457 -16.34 11.38 19.54
CA SER A 457 -16.02 12.81 19.75
C SER A 457 -16.01 13.22 21.22
N ALA A 458 -16.73 12.48 22.05
CA ALA A 458 -16.76 12.65 23.52
C ALA A 458 -15.55 12.03 24.24
N PHE A 459 -14.66 11.33 23.55
CA PHE A 459 -13.41 10.84 24.12
C PHE A 459 -12.36 11.96 24.13
N THR A 460 -12.06 12.49 25.30
CA THR A 460 -11.14 13.61 25.51
C THR A 460 -9.74 13.18 25.94
N GLY A 461 -9.52 11.88 26.07
CA GLY A 461 -8.24 11.30 26.42
C GLY A 461 -7.22 11.30 25.29
N SER A 462 -6.09 10.65 25.51
CA SER A 462 -4.99 10.56 24.52
C SER A 462 -5.08 9.27 23.69
N THR A 463 -4.68 9.37 22.43
CA THR A 463 -4.53 8.22 21.53
C THR A 463 -3.09 8.07 21.08
N ALA A 464 -2.48 6.91 21.33
CA ALA A 464 -1.12 6.59 20.94
C ALA A 464 -1.10 5.40 19.95
N VAL A 465 -0.73 5.65 18.70
CA VAL A 465 -0.51 4.62 17.70
C VAL A 465 0.98 4.31 17.71
N LYS A 466 1.37 3.23 18.39
CA LYS A 466 2.79 2.85 18.57
C LYS A 466 3.27 1.79 17.60
N GLY A 467 2.31 1.09 16.93
CA GLY A 467 2.59 0.08 15.93
C GLY A 467 1.30 -0.36 15.22
N GLY A 468 1.44 -1.08 14.11
CA GLY A 468 0.31 -1.44 13.26
C GLY A 468 -0.40 -0.24 12.64
N GLU A 469 -1.69 -0.36 12.40
CA GLU A 469 -2.52 0.68 11.78
C GLU A 469 -3.75 0.98 12.63
N LEU A 470 -3.98 2.26 12.93
CA LEU A 470 -5.25 2.75 13.42
C LEU A 470 -5.96 3.48 12.28
N ARG A 471 -7.11 2.93 11.84
CA ARG A 471 -7.94 3.55 10.81
C ARG A 471 -9.16 4.21 11.46
N VAL A 472 -9.22 5.52 11.38
CA VAL A 472 -10.31 6.31 11.96
C VAL A 472 -11.30 6.68 10.85
N ASN A 473 -12.44 6.00 10.81
CA ASN A 473 -13.54 6.31 9.88
C ASN A 473 -14.70 7.04 10.59
N GLY A 474 -14.76 6.95 11.92
CA GLY A 474 -15.65 7.73 12.77
C GLY A 474 -15.00 9.01 13.28
N SER A 475 -15.17 9.31 14.56
CA SER A 475 -14.64 10.52 15.17
C SER A 475 -13.86 10.24 16.45
N LEU A 476 -12.68 10.83 16.55
CA LEU A 476 -11.87 11.01 17.77
C LEU A 476 -11.57 12.53 17.97
N ALA A 477 -12.51 13.39 17.60
CA ALA A 477 -12.28 14.84 17.56
C ALA A 477 -11.83 15.45 18.91
N GLY A 478 -12.18 14.83 20.03
CA GLY A 478 -11.74 15.25 21.37
C GLY A 478 -10.34 14.75 21.77
N SER A 479 -9.75 13.78 21.03
CA SER A 479 -8.52 13.08 21.42
C SER A 479 -7.27 13.63 20.72
N ALA A 480 -6.23 13.90 21.50
CA ALA A 480 -4.89 14.16 20.94
C ALA A 480 -4.25 12.83 20.46
N VAL A 481 -3.97 12.75 19.16
CA VAL A 481 -3.42 11.55 18.51
C VAL A 481 -1.94 11.71 18.26
N THR A 482 -1.14 10.76 18.76
CA THR A 482 0.29 10.65 18.46
C THR A 482 0.58 9.36 17.69
N VAL A 483 1.27 9.46 16.57
CA VAL A 483 1.69 8.31 15.75
C VAL A 483 3.20 8.13 15.88
N GLY A 484 3.60 6.99 16.38
CA GLY A 484 5.00 6.63 16.62
C GLY A 484 5.69 6.03 15.40
N SER A 485 6.99 5.81 15.52
CA SER A 485 7.82 5.21 14.46
C SER A 485 7.30 3.82 14.06
N GLY A 486 7.17 3.59 12.76
CA GLY A 486 6.66 2.33 12.19
C GLY A 486 5.14 2.15 12.30
N ALA A 487 4.43 3.08 12.94
CA ALA A 487 2.97 3.06 13.05
C ALA A 487 2.29 3.85 11.92
N ARG A 488 1.04 3.51 11.64
CA ARG A 488 0.22 4.11 10.60
C ARG A 488 -1.11 4.62 11.14
N LEU A 489 -1.47 5.84 10.79
CA LEU A 489 -2.82 6.39 10.98
C LEU A 489 -3.47 6.55 9.60
N SER A 490 -4.69 6.08 9.42
CA SER A 490 -5.43 6.21 8.16
C SER A 490 -6.92 6.49 8.40
N GLY A 491 -7.70 6.59 7.31
CA GLY A 491 -9.15 6.75 7.34
C GLY A 491 -9.62 8.14 6.92
N ASN A 492 -10.95 8.30 6.85
CA ASN A 492 -11.62 9.52 6.40
C ASN A 492 -12.41 10.23 7.51
N GLY A 493 -12.18 9.85 8.75
CA GLY A 493 -12.85 10.40 9.93
C GLY A 493 -12.22 11.69 10.44
N THR A 494 -12.48 11.96 11.72
CA THR A 494 -11.96 13.15 12.41
C THR A 494 -11.11 12.74 13.62
N VAL A 495 -9.96 13.37 13.80
CA VAL A 495 -9.12 13.26 15.00
C VAL A 495 -8.96 14.63 15.64
N GLY A 496 -8.58 14.69 16.92
CA GLY A 496 -8.30 15.95 17.60
C GLY A 496 -7.03 16.61 17.07
N SER A 497 -6.04 16.88 17.91
CA SER A 497 -4.71 17.26 17.42
C SER A 497 -3.94 16.03 16.94
N LEU A 498 -3.16 16.16 15.87
CA LEU A 498 -2.38 15.06 15.31
C LEU A 498 -0.89 15.36 15.32
N SER A 499 -0.10 14.48 15.91
CA SER A 499 1.35 14.56 15.93
C SER A 499 1.98 13.29 15.35
N LEU A 500 2.76 13.44 14.27
CA LEU A 500 3.53 12.35 13.69
C LEU A 500 4.99 12.44 14.13
N GLN A 501 5.48 11.38 14.74
CA GLN A 501 6.89 11.24 15.11
C GLN A 501 7.72 10.77 13.90
N SER A 502 9.05 10.87 14.01
CA SER A 502 9.94 10.32 12.97
C SER A 502 9.67 8.85 12.72
N GLY A 503 9.58 8.45 11.45
CA GLY A 503 9.22 7.09 11.01
C GLY A 503 7.73 6.76 11.07
N ALA A 504 6.86 7.69 11.49
CA ALA A 504 5.41 7.53 11.48
C ALA A 504 4.83 7.75 10.08
N THR A 505 3.68 7.14 9.80
CA THR A 505 2.95 7.31 8.54
C THR A 505 1.52 7.78 8.78
N VAL A 506 1.08 8.78 8.02
CA VAL A 506 -0.34 9.13 7.88
C VAL A 506 -0.79 8.90 6.44
N ALA A 507 -1.97 8.31 6.26
CA ALA A 507 -2.58 8.04 4.96
C ALA A 507 -4.07 8.36 5.01
N PRO A 508 -4.47 9.58 4.66
CA PRO A 508 -5.85 9.98 4.67
C PRO A 508 -6.69 9.17 3.68
N GLY A 509 -7.96 8.98 4.03
CA GLY A 509 -8.93 8.42 3.10
C GLY A 509 -9.09 6.91 3.16
N ASN A 510 -10.09 6.47 2.41
CA ASN A 510 -10.33 5.10 1.95
C ASN A 510 -10.24 5.08 0.42
N SER A 511 -9.22 5.82 -0.11
CA SER A 511 -8.74 5.90 -1.50
C SER A 511 -9.69 6.55 -2.53
N PRO A 512 -9.49 7.79 -2.95
CA PRO A 512 -8.94 8.93 -2.19
C PRO A 512 -9.94 9.48 -1.18
N GLY A 513 -9.45 10.17 -0.13
CA GLY A 513 -10.35 10.74 0.88
C GLY A 513 -9.73 11.85 1.74
N THR A 514 -10.48 12.27 2.76
CA THR A 514 -10.04 13.36 3.64
C THR A 514 -10.02 12.92 5.09
N LEU A 515 -8.88 13.07 5.75
CA LEU A 515 -8.76 13.00 7.21
C LEU A 515 -8.87 14.40 7.79
N THR A 516 -9.81 14.60 8.72
CA THR A 516 -9.99 15.88 9.40
C THR A 516 -9.20 15.91 10.71
N VAL A 517 -8.46 16.98 10.95
CA VAL A 517 -7.78 17.26 12.22
C VAL A 517 -8.47 18.47 12.86
N ALA A 518 -9.22 18.23 13.93
CA ALA A 518 -10.00 19.27 14.62
C ALA A 518 -9.13 20.28 15.38
N GLY A 519 -7.91 19.88 15.75
CA GLY A 519 -6.91 20.72 16.41
C GLY A 519 -5.73 21.05 15.50
N ASN A 520 -4.53 21.06 16.07
CA ASN A 520 -3.28 21.31 15.34
C ASN A 520 -2.69 20.02 14.74
N TYR A 521 -1.98 20.19 13.65
CA TYR A 521 -1.21 19.14 12.98
C TYR A 521 0.28 19.42 13.08
N THR A 522 1.06 18.44 13.53
CA THR A 522 2.52 18.50 13.54
C THR A 522 3.11 17.27 12.88
N GLN A 523 4.04 17.47 11.96
CA GLN A 523 4.72 16.39 11.27
C GLN A 523 6.24 16.51 11.45
N ALA A 524 6.87 15.56 12.12
CA ALA A 524 8.29 15.54 12.37
C ALA A 524 9.11 15.17 11.12
N ALA A 525 10.38 15.54 11.11
CA ALA A 525 11.34 15.07 10.10
C ALA A 525 11.39 13.54 10.05
N GLY A 526 11.48 12.98 8.84
CA GLY A 526 11.52 11.53 8.61
C GLY A 526 10.17 10.81 8.78
N SER A 527 9.07 11.50 9.05
CA SER A 527 7.73 10.94 8.97
C SER A 527 7.15 11.07 7.56
N THR A 528 6.18 10.23 7.21
CA THR A 528 5.62 10.14 5.87
C THR A 528 4.13 10.46 5.86
N TYR A 529 3.72 11.36 4.99
CA TYR A 529 2.35 11.50 4.54
C TYR A 529 2.22 10.80 3.18
N GLU A 530 1.45 9.72 3.12
CA GLU A 530 1.12 9.03 1.88
C GLU A 530 -0.16 9.61 1.31
N ALA A 531 -0.10 10.04 0.06
CA ALA A 531 -1.24 10.63 -0.64
C ALA A 531 -1.45 9.99 -2.00
N GLU A 532 -2.69 9.60 -2.28
CA GLU A 532 -3.12 9.07 -3.55
C GLU A 532 -3.74 10.16 -4.43
N PHE A 533 -3.35 10.18 -5.71
CA PHE A 533 -3.76 11.17 -6.68
C PHE A 533 -4.47 10.51 -7.87
N VAL A 534 -5.60 11.08 -8.28
CA VAL A 534 -6.30 10.69 -9.51
C VAL A 534 -5.85 11.59 -10.65
N PRO A 535 -5.01 11.12 -11.56
CA PRO A 535 -4.50 11.94 -12.67
C PRO A 535 -5.61 12.59 -13.50
N GLY A 536 -5.41 13.85 -13.87
CA GLY A 536 -6.33 14.59 -14.74
C GLY A 536 -7.59 15.13 -14.07
N THR A 537 -7.79 14.94 -12.77
CA THR A 537 -9.02 15.34 -12.07
C THR A 537 -8.82 16.40 -10.99
N GLY A 538 -7.60 16.59 -10.52
CA GLY A 538 -7.29 17.40 -9.33
C GLY A 538 -7.72 16.77 -8.00
N THR A 539 -8.22 15.52 -8.02
CA THR A 539 -8.65 14.79 -6.83
C THR A 539 -7.46 14.09 -6.18
N SER A 540 -7.32 14.23 -4.88
CA SER A 540 -6.28 13.58 -4.08
C SER A 540 -6.74 13.31 -2.66
N ASP A 541 -5.99 12.48 -1.96
CA ASP A 541 -6.05 12.44 -0.50
C ASP A 541 -5.71 13.80 0.09
N ARG A 542 -6.38 14.11 1.22
CA ARG A 542 -6.23 15.41 1.88
C ARG A 542 -6.26 15.31 3.41
N ILE A 543 -5.42 16.09 4.06
CA ILE A 543 -5.55 16.39 5.49
C ILE A 543 -6.19 17.78 5.62
N ALA A 544 -7.35 17.84 6.28
CA ALA A 544 -8.06 19.10 6.58
C ALA A 544 -7.87 19.48 8.05
N VAL A 545 -7.06 20.49 8.33
CA VAL A 545 -6.69 20.93 9.68
C VAL A 545 -7.50 22.16 10.05
N LYS A 546 -8.17 22.15 11.21
CA LYS A 546 -8.90 23.31 11.74
C LYS A 546 -8.00 24.30 12.49
N GLY A 547 -6.90 23.82 13.04
CA GLY A 547 -5.85 24.62 13.67
C GLY A 547 -4.72 24.96 12.72
N THR A 548 -3.50 25.01 13.24
CA THR A 548 -2.25 25.24 12.50
C THR A 548 -1.64 23.93 12.03
N ALA A 549 -0.95 23.95 10.89
CA ALA A 549 -0.14 22.83 10.40
C ALA A 549 1.35 23.20 10.42
N GLN A 550 2.16 22.41 11.11
CA GLN A 550 3.61 22.55 11.20
C GLN A 550 4.28 21.34 10.57
N ILE A 551 5.04 21.56 9.52
CA ILE A 551 5.75 20.53 8.75
C ILE A 551 7.25 20.77 8.96
N ALA A 552 7.92 19.84 9.64
CA ALA A 552 9.35 19.95 9.87
C ALA A 552 10.16 19.73 8.58
N ASP A 553 11.32 20.38 8.48
CA ASP A 553 12.24 20.10 7.37
C ASP A 553 12.65 18.62 7.37
N GLY A 554 12.51 17.95 6.21
CA GLY A 554 12.71 16.50 6.08
C GLY A 554 11.47 15.64 6.32
N ALA A 555 10.30 16.23 6.55
CA ALA A 555 9.03 15.53 6.48
C ALA A 555 8.70 15.14 5.03
N VAL A 556 8.27 13.90 4.82
CA VAL A 556 8.07 13.33 3.49
C VAL A 556 6.59 13.38 3.09
N LEU A 557 6.31 13.82 1.87
CA LEU A 557 5.06 13.59 1.16
C LEU A 557 5.31 12.55 0.06
N ARG A 558 4.74 11.38 0.19
CA ARG A 558 4.85 10.31 -0.78
C ARG A 558 3.60 10.23 -1.65
N VAL A 559 3.78 10.45 -2.94
CA VAL A 559 2.70 10.41 -3.93
C VAL A 559 2.59 9.04 -4.56
N SER A 560 1.36 8.57 -4.74
CA SER A 560 1.03 7.39 -5.54
C SER A 560 -0.15 7.68 -6.46
N ARG A 561 -0.24 6.97 -7.58
CA ARG A 561 -1.37 7.08 -8.51
C ARG A 561 -2.50 6.16 -8.09
N TYR A 562 -3.72 6.68 -8.12
CA TYR A 562 -4.93 5.90 -7.90
C TYR A 562 -5.73 5.74 -9.20
N GLY A 563 -6.24 4.55 -9.45
CA GLY A 563 -7.18 4.29 -10.56
C GLY A 563 -6.56 4.04 -11.93
N GLY A 564 -5.25 3.74 -12.03
CA GLY A 564 -4.66 3.30 -13.28
C GLY A 564 -3.32 3.93 -13.66
N THR A 565 -2.92 3.76 -14.95
CA THR A 565 -1.64 4.21 -15.51
C THR A 565 -1.73 5.56 -16.25
N ALA A 566 -2.85 6.27 -16.18
CA ALA A 566 -3.00 7.56 -16.83
C ALA A 566 -1.90 8.54 -16.38
N PRO A 567 -1.29 9.31 -17.30
CA PRO A 567 -0.29 10.30 -16.94
C PRO A 567 -0.93 11.47 -16.20
N PHE A 568 -0.15 12.12 -15.32
CA PHE A 568 -0.55 13.40 -14.75
C PHE A 568 -0.66 14.46 -15.84
N SER A 569 -1.65 15.35 -15.73
CA SER A 569 -1.77 16.50 -16.60
C SER A 569 -0.74 17.59 -16.22
N LEU A 570 -0.22 18.30 -17.23
CA LEU A 570 0.70 19.44 -16.99
C LEU A 570 0.00 20.61 -16.31
N THR A 571 -1.32 20.58 -16.16
CA THR A 571 -2.14 21.60 -15.50
C THR A 571 -2.71 21.13 -14.17
N ASP A 572 -2.45 19.88 -13.75
CA ASP A 572 -2.98 19.33 -12.50
C ASP A 572 -2.43 20.06 -11.28
N ARG A 573 -3.34 20.33 -10.35
CA ARG A 573 -3.02 20.84 -9.02
C ARG A 573 -3.83 20.07 -7.99
N TYR A 574 -3.16 19.43 -7.07
CA TYR A 574 -3.71 18.60 -6.02
C TYR A 574 -3.49 19.27 -4.66
N THR A 575 -4.55 19.65 -3.97
CA THR A 575 -4.45 20.19 -2.61
C THR A 575 -4.42 19.05 -1.61
N VAL A 576 -3.26 18.79 -1.02
CA VAL A 576 -3.03 17.66 -0.10
C VAL A 576 -3.23 18.02 1.35
N LEU A 577 -3.11 19.30 1.72
CA LEU A 577 -3.33 19.77 3.08
C LEU A 577 -3.96 21.16 3.06
N THR A 578 -4.94 21.37 3.94
CA THR A 578 -5.49 22.68 4.25
C THR A 578 -5.41 22.93 5.74
N ALA A 579 -5.12 24.15 6.18
CA ALA A 579 -5.08 24.54 7.59
C ALA A 579 -5.68 25.92 7.79
N ASP A 580 -6.77 25.99 8.58
CA ASP A 580 -7.49 27.24 8.83
C ASP A 580 -6.60 28.26 9.59
N GLY A 581 -5.71 27.76 10.47
CA GLY A 581 -4.72 28.55 11.23
C GLY A 581 -3.39 28.80 10.49
N GLY A 582 -3.27 28.36 9.24
CA GLY A 582 -2.07 28.53 8.43
C GLY A 582 -1.11 27.34 8.45
N VAL A 583 -0.21 27.32 7.47
CA VAL A 583 0.79 26.28 7.24
C VAL A 583 2.19 26.84 7.41
N THR A 584 3.06 26.11 8.11
CA THR A 584 4.49 26.41 8.21
C THR A 584 5.32 25.18 7.80
N GLY A 585 6.46 25.43 7.15
CA GLY A 585 7.35 24.38 6.66
C GLY A 585 7.00 23.87 5.27
N ARG A 586 7.65 22.77 4.87
CA ARG A 586 7.50 22.17 3.53
C ARG A 586 7.82 20.69 3.54
N TYR A 587 7.24 19.97 2.58
CA TYR A 587 7.51 18.56 2.36
C TYR A 587 8.69 18.31 1.45
N VAL A 588 9.38 17.19 1.68
CA VAL A 588 10.20 16.51 0.67
C VAL A 588 9.28 15.58 -0.11
N LEU A 589 9.13 15.86 -1.42
CA LEU A 589 8.25 15.08 -2.28
C LEU A 589 8.95 13.81 -2.78
N THR A 590 8.26 12.67 -2.73
CA THR A 590 8.77 11.35 -3.17
C THR A 590 7.66 10.53 -3.83
N GLY A 591 8.00 9.36 -4.38
CA GLY A 591 7.04 8.46 -5.01
C GLY A 591 6.85 8.75 -6.50
N ASP A 592 5.61 8.65 -7.00
CA ASP A 592 5.26 8.82 -8.41
C ASP A 592 5.25 10.29 -8.82
N THR A 593 6.42 10.94 -8.83
CA THR A 593 6.53 12.37 -9.12
C THR A 593 6.84 12.69 -10.58
N GLY A 594 7.37 11.73 -11.34
CA GLY A 594 7.76 11.89 -12.74
C GLY A 594 6.56 11.97 -13.68
N ILE A 595 6.54 12.97 -14.55
CA ILE A 595 5.55 13.10 -15.63
C ILE A 595 6.21 12.76 -16.96
N SER A 596 7.36 13.38 -17.22
CA SER A 596 8.12 13.26 -18.47
C SER A 596 9.60 13.55 -18.23
N THR A 597 10.42 13.60 -19.30
CA THR A 597 11.81 14.05 -19.16
C THR A 597 11.93 15.55 -18.75
N PHE A 598 10.87 16.34 -18.93
CA PHE A 598 10.90 17.80 -18.69
C PHE A 598 10.05 18.22 -17.51
N TYR A 599 9.01 17.47 -17.15
CA TYR A 599 8.03 17.83 -16.13
C TYR A 599 7.98 16.81 -15.00
N ALA A 600 7.82 17.30 -13.80
CA ALA A 600 7.59 16.50 -12.61
C ALA A 600 6.57 17.21 -11.71
N LEU A 601 5.98 16.44 -10.78
CA LEU A 601 5.21 17.00 -9.69
C LEU A 601 6.16 17.68 -8.69
N THR A 602 5.77 18.83 -8.20
CA THR A 602 6.49 19.60 -7.17
C THR A 602 5.52 20.11 -6.13
N THR A 603 5.99 20.31 -4.89
CA THR A 603 5.18 20.89 -3.81
C THR A 603 5.19 22.41 -3.90
N GLY A 604 4.02 23.02 -3.65
CA GLY A 604 3.88 24.45 -3.37
C GLY A 604 3.11 24.65 -2.07
N THR A 605 3.35 25.80 -1.41
CA THR A 605 2.69 26.17 -0.16
C THR A 605 2.10 27.55 -0.29
N ASP A 606 0.82 27.69 0.03
CA ASP A 606 0.13 28.95 0.24
C ASP A 606 -0.03 29.18 1.77
N ALA A 607 -0.51 30.33 2.18
CA ALA A 607 -0.69 30.65 3.60
C ALA A 607 -1.52 29.62 4.39
N GLY A 608 -2.50 29.01 3.75
CA GLY A 608 -3.41 28.03 4.38
C GLY A 608 -3.44 26.66 3.71
N SER A 609 -2.55 26.36 2.75
CA SER A 609 -2.58 25.08 2.07
C SER A 609 -1.23 24.63 1.55
N VAL A 610 -1.07 23.30 1.44
CA VAL A 610 -0.01 22.66 0.65
C VAL A 610 -0.65 21.98 -0.54
N TYR A 611 -0.05 22.16 -1.69
CA TYR A 611 -0.47 21.52 -2.93
C TYR A 611 0.70 20.89 -3.66
N VAL A 612 0.38 19.96 -4.56
CA VAL A 612 1.30 19.37 -5.50
C VAL A 612 0.82 19.72 -6.91
N ALA A 613 1.72 20.23 -7.73
CA ALA A 613 1.40 20.63 -9.09
C ALA A 613 2.50 20.20 -10.06
N ALA A 614 2.10 20.01 -11.32
CA ALA A 614 3.05 19.76 -12.39
C ALA A 614 3.86 21.01 -12.69
N GLN A 615 5.17 20.88 -12.69
CA GLN A 615 6.09 21.97 -13.05
C GLN A 615 7.16 21.48 -14.01
N GLN A 616 7.62 22.39 -14.87
CA GLN A 616 8.77 22.14 -15.71
C GLN A 616 10.04 22.19 -14.86
N VAL A 617 10.71 21.04 -14.73
CA VAL A 617 11.94 20.88 -13.91
C VAL A 617 13.22 20.92 -14.74
N ARG A 618 13.10 20.75 -16.09
CA ARG A 618 14.21 20.81 -17.05
C ARG A 618 13.81 21.65 -18.27
N ALA A 619 14.68 22.49 -18.75
CA ALA A 619 14.49 23.19 -20.02
C ALA A 619 14.51 22.21 -21.19
N PHE A 620 13.74 22.45 -22.26
CA PHE A 620 13.75 21.59 -23.45
C PHE A 620 15.14 21.49 -24.09
N THR A 621 15.91 22.57 -24.05
CA THR A 621 17.30 22.61 -24.57
C THR A 621 18.25 21.64 -23.87
N SER A 622 17.94 21.19 -22.65
CA SER A 622 18.80 20.25 -21.91
C SER A 622 18.82 18.84 -22.51
N ALA A 623 17.84 18.46 -23.34
CA ALA A 623 17.80 17.20 -24.04
C ALA A 623 18.53 17.23 -25.41
N ALA A 624 18.79 18.44 -25.93
CA ALA A 624 19.35 18.66 -27.24
C ALA A 624 20.86 18.38 -27.27
N LEU A 625 21.36 17.81 -28.38
CA LEU A 625 22.77 17.50 -28.61
C LEU A 625 23.39 18.29 -29.77
N THR A 626 22.58 18.74 -30.73
CA THR A 626 23.07 19.43 -31.93
C THR A 626 22.62 20.89 -31.94
N PRO A 627 23.33 21.79 -32.64
CA PRO A 627 22.91 23.20 -32.75
C PRO A 627 21.48 23.38 -33.28
N ASN A 628 21.03 22.59 -34.28
CA ASN A 628 19.66 22.65 -34.78
C ASN A 628 18.65 22.23 -33.71
N GLN A 629 18.94 21.16 -32.94
CA GLN A 629 18.10 20.73 -31.82
C GLN A 629 18.03 21.78 -30.72
N VAL A 630 19.16 22.40 -30.35
CA VAL A 630 19.21 23.47 -29.32
C VAL A 630 18.36 24.66 -29.75
N ALA A 631 18.50 25.11 -31.00
CA ALA A 631 17.75 26.24 -31.54
C ALA A 631 16.24 25.95 -31.57
N THR A 632 15.85 24.75 -32.05
CA THR A 632 14.46 24.31 -32.13
C THR A 632 13.85 24.20 -30.72
N ALA A 633 14.57 23.55 -29.79
CA ALA A 633 14.14 23.41 -28.40
C ALA A 633 13.99 24.76 -27.70
N GLY A 634 14.87 25.70 -27.98
CA GLY A 634 14.80 27.09 -27.48
C GLY A 634 13.51 27.81 -27.93
N ALA A 635 13.18 27.70 -29.21
CA ALA A 635 11.94 28.23 -29.76
C ALA A 635 10.70 27.56 -29.15
N LEU A 636 10.71 26.26 -28.96
CA LEU A 636 9.63 25.51 -28.30
C LEU A 636 9.47 25.94 -26.82
N GLN A 637 10.59 26.24 -26.16
CA GLN A 637 10.58 26.74 -24.77
C GLN A 637 9.92 28.12 -24.65
N SER A 638 10.03 28.97 -25.67
CA SER A 638 9.45 30.32 -25.69
C SER A 638 7.94 30.35 -25.94
N LEU A 639 7.35 29.24 -26.40
CA LEU A 639 5.92 29.13 -26.60
C LEU A 639 5.15 29.31 -25.29
N ALA A 640 3.94 29.83 -25.37
CA ALA A 640 3.06 29.98 -24.20
C ALA A 640 2.79 28.64 -23.52
N ALA A 641 2.76 28.63 -22.20
CA ALA A 641 2.36 27.46 -21.42
C ALA A 641 0.93 27.05 -21.81
N GLY A 642 0.69 25.75 -21.96
CA GLY A 642 -0.62 25.19 -22.38
C GLY A 642 -0.87 25.20 -23.90
N GLY A 643 0.02 25.80 -24.71
CA GLY A 643 -0.07 25.64 -26.16
C GLY A 643 0.11 24.19 -26.61
N ALA A 644 -0.65 23.73 -27.62
CA ALA A 644 -0.68 22.33 -28.04
C ALA A 644 0.72 21.77 -28.36
N LEU A 645 1.55 22.52 -29.12
CA LEU A 645 2.90 22.08 -29.48
C LEU A 645 3.82 21.99 -28.24
N ARG A 646 3.79 22.99 -27.35
CA ARG A 646 4.58 22.95 -26.11
C ARG A 646 4.15 21.83 -25.18
N THR A 647 2.85 21.56 -25.11
CA THR A 647 2.28 20.49 -24.32
C THR A 647 2.71 19.12 -24.85
N ALA A 648 2.67 18.91 -26.18
CA ALA A 648 3.11 17.65 -26.81
C ALA A 648 4.59 17.36 -26.51
N ILE A 649 5.46 18.38 -26.61
CA ILE A 649 6.87 18.25 -26.21
C ILE A 649 7.01 17.98 -24.71
N GLY A 650 6.19 18.63 -23.89
CA GLY A 650 6.18 18.47 -22.43
C GLY A 650 5.90 17.06 -21.96
N TYR A 651 5.15 16.25 -22.73
CA TYR A 651 4.83 14.84 -22.40
C TYR A 651 5.85 13.81 -22.91
N LEU A 652 6.92 14.24 -23.63
CA LEU A 652 7.88 13.27 -24.15
C LEU A 652 8.59 12.53 -23.01
N PRO A 653 8.62 11.19 -23.04
CA PRO A 653 9.02 10.40 -21.88
C PRO A 653 10.53 10.43 -21.63
N ASP A 654 11.34 10.62 -22.68
CA ASP A 654 12.79 10.58 -22.60
C ASP A 654 13.48 11.56 -23.57
N ASP A 655 14.76 11.79 -23.36
CA ASP A 655 15.58 12.68 -24.14
C ASP A 655 15.76 12.21 -25.60
N ALA A 656 15.69 10.90 -25.87
CA ALA A 656 15.85 10.37 -27.21
C ALA A 656 14.65 10.73 -28.10
N GLN A 657 13.44 10.58 -27.57
CA GLN A 657 12.21 10.99 -28.25
C GLN A 657 12.13 12.51 -28.40
N ALA A 658 12.62 13.25 -27.41
CA ALA A 658 12.69 14.71 -27.49
C ALA A 658 13.61 15.16 -28.64
N ARG A 659 14.78 14.53 -28.83
CA ARG A 659 15.67 14.80 -29.96
C ARG A 659 15.03 14.51 -31.31
N VAL A 660 14.37 13.37 -31.44
CA VAL A 660 13.63 13.02 -32.66
C VAL A 660 12.57 14.10 -32.97
N ALA A 661 11.83 14.54 -31.96
CA ALA A 661 10.84 15.61 -32.12
C ALA A 661 11.50 16.95 -32.54
N PHE A 662 12.61 17.34 -31.92
CA PHE A 662 13.36 18.55 -32.31
C PHE A 662 13.87 18.48 -33.73
N ASP A 663 14.38 17.33 -34.15
CA ASP A 663 14.83 17.09 -35.51
C ASP A 663 13.70 17.23 -36.54
N GLN A 664 12.56 16.61 -36.28
CA GLN A 664 11.38 16.73 -37.17
C GLN A 664 10.82 18.16 -37.20
N LEU A 665 10.90 18.89 -36.08
CA LEU A 665 10.43 20.26 -35.94
C LEU A 665 11.39 21.31 -36.49
N SER A 666 12.67 20.97 -36.72
CA SER A 666 13.72 21.92 -37.12
C SER A 666 13.46 22.62 -38.46
N GLY A 667 12.79 21.93 -39.39
CA GLY A 667 12.57 22.45 -40.75
C GLY A 667 13.83 22.56 -41.61
N GLU A 668 14.90 21.80 -41.27
CA GLU A 668 16.20 21.84 -41.93
C GLU A 668 16.17 21.54 -43.42
N ILE A 669 15.11 20.91 -43.94
CA ILE A 669 14.92 20.67 -45.37
C ILE A 669 14.93 22.00 -46.17
N HIS A 670 14.33 23.05 -45.66
CA HIS A 670 14.29 24.35 -46.35
C HIS A 670 15.66 25.03 -46.47
N ALA A 671 16.53 24.83 -45.47
CA ALA A 671 17.92 25.28 -45.55
C ALA A 671 18.76 24.38 -46.49
N SER A 672 18.55 23.06 -46.41
CA SER A 672 19.26 22.07 -47.23
C SER A 672 18.95 22.22 -48.71
N LEU A 673 17.69 22.52 -49.09
CA LEU A 673 17.26 22.75 -50.46
C LEU A 673 18.02 23.88 -51.12
N ARG A 674 18.37 24.98 -50.41
CA ARG A 674 19.16 26.06 -51.01
C ARG A 674 20.58 25.57 -51.37
N GLY A 675 21.20 24.73 -50.54
CA GLY A 675 22.47 24.09 -50.87
C GLY A 675 22.37 23.25 -52.14
N ALA A 676 21.31 22.48 -52.28
CA ALA A 676 21.05 21.68 -53.47
C ALA A 676 20.85 22.53 -54.70
N MET A 677 20.07 23.64 -54.60
CA MET A 677 19.91 24.62 -55.74
C MET A 677 21.23 25.25 -56.16
N VAL A 678 22.12 25.54 -55.20
CA VAL A 678 23.52 26.00 -55.49
C VAL A 678 24.25 24.93 -56.27
N GLU A 679 24.20 23.65 -55.89
CA GLU A 679 24.85 22.54 -56.62
C GLU A 679 24.21 22.32 -57.99
N ASP A 680 22.88 22.41 -58.13
CA ASP A 680 22.17 22.21 -59.40
C ASP A 680 22.45 23.31 -60.44
N SER A 681 22.84 24.52 -60.00
CA SER A 681 23.24 25.59 -60.91
C SER A 681 24.37 25.20 -61.87
N ARG A 682 25.18 24.20 -61.54
CA ARG A 682 26.27 23.67 -62.38
C ARG A 682 25.81 23.16 -63.76
N PHE A 683 24.63 22.63 -63.89
CA PHE A 683 24.15 22.02 -65.14
C PHE A 683 24.00 23.07 -66.24
N VAL A 684 23.48 24.22 -65.93
CA VAL A 684 23.36 25.36 -66.86
C VAL A 684 24.75 25.88 -67.25
N ARG A 685 25.62 26.10 -66.27
CA ARG A 685 27.01 26.58 -66.48
C ARG A 685 27.82 25.64 -67.35
N THR A 686 27.69 24.31 -67.03
CA THR A 686 28.43 23.30 -67.79
C THR A 686 27.91 23.23 -69.24
N ALA A 687 26.57 23.28 -69.44
CA ALA A 687 25.99 23.29 -70.79
C ALA A 687 26.50 24.46 -71.66
N ALA A 688 26.57 25.68 -71.11
CA ALA A 688 27.11 26.85 -71.81
C ALA A 688 28.60 26.72 -72.14
N ILE A 689 29.45 26.27 -71.16
CA ILE A 689 30.88 26.06 -71.35
C ILE A 689 31.13 24.93 -72.37
N ASP A 690 30.42 23.82 -72.31
CA ASP A 690 30.54 22.68 -73.26
C ASP A 690 30.17 23.12 -74.68
N ARG A 691 29.17 23.96 -74.82
CA ARG A 691 28.78 24.52 -76.12
C ARG A 691 29.89 25.42 -76.70
N LEU A 692 30.43 26.33 -75.90
CA LEU A 692 31.55 27.22 -76.34
C LEU A 692 32.82 26.44 -76.72
N ARG A 693 33.07 25.33 -76.04
CA ARG A 693 34.17 24.41 -76.34
C ARG A 693 33.92 23.69 -77.65
N ALA A 694 32.74 23.13 -77.90
CA ALA A 694 32.39 22.47 -79.16
C ALA A 694 32.44 23.44 -80.34
N ALA A 695 32.10 24.71 -80.10
CA ALA A 695 32.19 25.74 -81.13
C ALA A 695 33.64 26.13 -81.56
N SER A 696 34.58 26.09 -80.57
CA SER A 696 36.01 26.48 -80.79
C SER A 696 36.89 25.41 -81.49
N GLY A 697 36.31 24.31 -81.97
CA GLY A 697 37.04 23.25 -82.66
C GLY A 697 37.98 22.47 -81.78
N THR A 698 37.79 22.58 -80.42
CA THR A 698 38.50 21.62 -79.54
C THR A 698 37.99 20.24 -79.79
N PRO A 699 38.86 19.15 -79.84
CA PRO A 699 38.39 17.86 -80.27
C PRO A 699 37.49 17.14 -79.28
N ALA A 700 36.36 17.66 -79.22
CA ALA A 700 35.17 16.95 -78.74
C ALA A 700 34.21 16.78 -79.97
N GLY A 701 34.74 16.30 -81.10
CA GLY A 701 33.93 15.87 -82.21
C GLY A 701 33.79 16.81 -83.41
N ALA A 702 34.94 17.35 -83.87
CA ALA A 702 34.89 18.14 -85.10
C ALA A 702 35.83 17.58 -86.07
N THR A 703 35.61 16.37 -86.56
CA THR A 703 36.18 15.98 -87.91
C THR A 703 35.24 16.45 -88.98
N GLY A 704 35.63 17.50 -89.73
CA GLY A 704 34.97 17.87 -90.92
C GLY A 704 34.20 19.19 -90.96
N ALA A 705 34.12 19.98 -89.91
CA ALA A 705 33.39 21.22 -89.98
C ALA A 705 34.25 22.44 -89.72
N SER A 706 35.54 22.45 -90.28
CA SER A 706 36.46 23.56 -89.99
C SER A 706 36.36 24.69 -91.01
N ALA A 707 35.45 24.66 -92.02
CA ALA A 707 35.46 25.65 -93.05
C ALA A 707 34.32 26.69 -93.01
N GLU A 708 33.27 26.52 -92.17
CA GLU A 708 32.18 27.50 -92.16
C GLU A 708 31.68 27.73 -90.73
N ALA A 709 32.59 28.26 -89.87
CA ALA A 709 32.27 28.57 -88.47
C ALA A 709 31.49 29.90 -88.31
N ASN A 710 30.98 30.50 -89.31
CA ASN A 710 30.44 31.81 -89.36
C ASN A 710 28.85 31.91 -89.27
N GLY A 711 28.15 30.75 -89.00
CA GLY A 711 26.70 30.68 -88.97
C GLY A 711 26.10 30.63 -87.57
N LEU A 712 24.79 30.84 -87.52
CA LEU A 712 23.97 30.61 -86.27
C LEU A 712 24.06 29.13 -85.92
N ALA A 713 24.26 28.81 -84.67
CA ALA A 713 24.15 27.43 -84.14
C ALA A 713 23.07 27.39 -83.08
N VAL A 714 22.30 26.29 -83.17
CA VAL A 714 21.26 25.97 -82.16
C VAL A 714 21.70 24.62 -81.51
N TRP A 715 21.58 24.56 -80.21
CA TRP A 715 22.01 23.42 -79.46
C TRP A 715 21.04 23.09 -78.35
N SER A 716 21.08 21.82 -77.91
CA SER A 716 20.34 21.37 -76.71
C SER A 716 21.20 20.41 -75.89
N HIS A 717 21.01 20.49 -74.60
CA HIS A 717 21.69 19.68 -73.62
C HIS A 717 20.62 19.11 -72.65
N VAL A 718 20.49 17.79 -72.56
CA VAL A 718 19.63 17.07 -71.64
C VAL A 718 20.47 16.44 -70.55
N TYR A 719 20.05 16.49 -69.34
CA TYR A 719 20.74 15.90 -68.20
C TYR A 719 19.79 15.22 -67.25
N GLY A 720 20.29 14.12 -66.58
CA GLY A 720 19.65 13.46 -65.50
C GLY A 720 20.71 13.02 -64.48
N THR A 721 20.54 13.42 -63.25
CA THR A 721 21.52 13.11 -62.21
C THR A 721 20.81 12.65 -60.91
N TRP A 722 21.46 11.79 -60.21
CA TRP A 722 21.07 11.35 -58.86
C TRP A 722 22.26 11.47 -57.92
N GLY A 723 21.93 11.85 -56.67
CA GLY A 723 23.00 12.12 -55.72
C GLY A 723 22.54 12.13 -54.28
N LYS A 724 23.55 12.19 -53.42
CA LYS A 724 23.34 12.30 -52.00
C LYS A 724 24.37 13.23 -51.36
N THR A 725 23.90 14.14 -50.57
CA THR A 725 24.76 14.95 -49.68
C THR A 725 24.64 14.40 -48.25
N SER A 726 25.74 13.88 -47.71
CA SER A 726 25.74 13.24 -46.41
C SER A 726 25.59 14.28 -45.29
N GLY A 727 24.84 13.92 -44.27
CA GLY A 727 24.68 14.74 -43.08
C GLY A 727 25.99 14.97 -42.32
N ASN A 728 26.00 16.00 -41.49
CA ASN A 728 27.17 16.40 -40.70
C ASN A 728 26.96 16.20 -39.18
N GLY A 729 25.93 15.44 -38.77
CA GLY A 729 25.55 15.23 -37.37
C GLY A 729 24.60 16.32 -36.83
N ASN A 730 24.53 17.50 -37.46
CA ASN A 730 23.58 18.56 -37.13
C ASN A 730 22.38 18.58 -38.06
N ALA A 731 22.60 18.41 -39.38
CA ALA A 731 21.56 18.26 -40.39
C ALA A 731 21.67 16.84 -41.00
N ALA A 732 20.51 16.26 -41.35
CA ALA A 732 20.41 14.94 -41.97
C ALA A 732 20.92 14.95 -43.41
N SER A 733 21.21 13.77 -43.93
CA SER A 733 21.57 13.61 -45.34
C SER A 733 20.42 14.03 -46.25
N LEU A 734 20.76 14.59 -47.42
CA LEU A 734 19.82 14.96 -48.46
C LEU A 734 20.07 14.13 -49.69
N SER A 735 19.15 13.30 -50.11
CA SER A 735 19.13 12.63 -51.40
C SER A 735 18.42 13.53 -52.43
N HIS A 736 18.91 13.53 -53.69
CA HIS A 736 18.32 14.36 -54.74
C HIS A 736 18.43 13.71 -56.09
N ASP A 737 17.40 13.89 -56.88
CA ASP A 737 17.33 13.55 -58.29
C ASP A 737 16.97 14.81 -59.06
N THR A 738 17.77 15.12 -60.10
CA THR A 738 17.59 16.34 -60.90
C THR A 738 17.65 15.96 -62.39
N GLY A 739 16.65 16.42 -63.15
CA GLY A 739 16.62 16.24 -64.59
C GLY A 739 16.13 17.48 -65.32
N GLY A 740 16.63 17.68 -66.50
CA GLY A 740 16.24 18.86 -67.28
C GLY A 740 16.89 18.98 -68.64
N PHE A 741 16.59 20.09 -69.26
CA PHE A 741 17.27 20.46 -70.51
C PHE A 741 17.66 21.94 -70.53
N VAL A 742 18.72 22.24 -71.25
CA VAL A 742 19.17 23.59 -71.58
C VAL A 742 19.31 23.68 -73.07
N GLY A 743 18.66 24.57 -73.69
CA GLY A 743 18.81 24.87 -75.11
C GLY A 743 19.28 26.28 -75.32
N GLY A 744 19.99 26.52 -76.40
CA GLY A 744 20.48 27.85 -76.71
C GLY A 744 20.81 28.10 -78.14
N ALA A 745 21.04 29.33 -78.47
CA ALA A 745 21.48 29.75 -79.79
C ALA A 745 22.66 30.75 -79.65
N ASP A 746 23.65 30.64 -80.49
CA ASP A 746 24.81 31.52 -80.55
C ASP A 746 25.29 31.83 -81.97
N LEU A 747 25.88 32.94 -82.09
CA LEU A 747 26.39 33.46 -83.36
C LEU A 747 27.79 34.03 -83.19
N PRO A 748 28.61 34.08 -84.25
CA PRO A 748 29.88 34.74 -84.21
C PRO A 748 29.69 36.28 -84.07
N VAL A 749 30.43 36.92 -83.14
CA VAL A 749 30.37 38.36 -82.94
C VAL A 749 31.66 39.08 -83.34
N PHE A 750 32.78 38.30 -83.42
CA PHE A 750 34.07 38.74 -83.90
C PHE A 750 34.77 37.49 -84.53
N ASP A 751 35.89 37.67 -85.19
CA ASP A 751 36.56 36.56 -85.94
C ASP A 751 36.82 35.31 -85.07
N THR A 752 37.01 35.46 -83.79
CA THR A 752 37.34 34.32 -82.89
C THR A 752 36.36 34.17 -81.75
N ALA A 753 35.32 35.05 -81.60
CA ALA A 753 34.45 35.09 -80.50
C ALA A 753 32.99 34.69 -80.93
N ARG A 754 32.27 34.02 -79.98
CA ARG A 754 30.87 33.77 -80.13
C ARG A 754 30.13 34.28 -78.91
N ALA A 755 28.88 34.69 -79.12
CA ALA A 755 27.98 35.06 -78.04
C ALA A 755 26.60 34.44 -78.26
N GLY A 756 25.92 34.09 -77.20
CA GLY A 756 24.63 33.43 -77.27
C GLY A 756 23.77 33.60 -76.04
N VAL A 757 22.56 33.13 -76.20
CA VAL A 757 21.60 33.10 -75.14
C VAL A 757 21.18 31.64 -74.90
N LEU A 758 20.76 31.33 -73.71
CA LEU A 758 20.24 30.02 -73.35
C LEU A 758 18.94 30.12 -72.58
N LEU A 759 18.13 29.10 -72.75
CA LEU A 759 16.91 28.86 -72.00
C LEU A 759 16.99 27.44 -71.40
N GLY A 760 16.48 27.29 -70.21
CA GLY A 760 16.49 25.99 -69.57
C GLY A 760 15.24 25.70 -68.72
N TYR A 761 14.96 24.43 -68.59
CA TYR A 761 14.04 23.93 -67.64
C TYR A 761 14.68 22.76 -66.89
N GLY A 762 14.51 22.75 -65.54
CA GLY A 762 14.92 21.66 -64.70
C GLY A 762 13.90 21.35 -63.63
N HIS A 763 13.75 20.04 -63.37
CA HIS A 763 12.99 19.53 -62.23
C HIS A 763 13.92 18.79 -61.31
N ALA A 764 13.80 19.06 -60.01
CA ALA A 764 14.55 18.36 -58.99
C ALA A 764 13.60 17.90 -57.86
N SER A 765 13.87 16.69 -57.34
CA SER A 765 13.24 16.09 -56.20
C SER A 765 14.29 15.92 -55.07
N TYR A 766 13.90 16.13 -53.87
CA TYR A 766 14.76 16.14 -52.70
C TYR A 766 14.14 15.33 -51.57
N ASP A 767 14.89 14.50 -50.91
CA ASP A 767 14.44 13.71 -49.77
C ASP A 767 15.41 13.83 -48.60
N GLY A 768 14.91 14.23 -47.44
CA GLY A 768 15.69 14.33 -46.20
C GLY A 768 15.69 12.98 -45.47
N ASP A 769 16.80 12.24 -45.53
CA ASP A 769 16.92 10.91 -44.94
C ASP A 769 16.61 10.92 -43.44
N GLY A 770 15.61 10.10 -43.04
CA GLY A 770 15.22 9.94 -41.62
C GLY A 770 14.53 11.15 -41.01
N ARG A 771 14.05 12.14 -41.80
CA ARG A 771 13.36 13.33 -41.33
C ARG A 771 11.90 13.39 -41.75
N SER A 772 11.40 12.43 -42.54
CA SER A 772 10.07 12.45 -43.15
C SER A 772 9.78 13.82 -43.81
N ALA A 773 10.77 14.33 -44.52
CA ALA A 773 10.71 15.64 -45.15
C ALA A 773 11.19 15.53 -46.60
N SER A 774 10.42 16.09 -47.53
CA SER A 774 10.76 16.06 -48.95
C SER A 774 10.49 17.44 -49.60
N GLY A 775 11.04 17.66 -50.77
CA GLY A 775 10.80 18.86 -51.57
C GLY A 775 10.96 18.60 -53.04
N SER A 776 10.46 19.50 -53.84
CA SER A 776 10.69 19.56 -55.26
C SER A 776 10.85 21.00 -55.75
N SER A 777 11.58 21.16 -56.86
CA SER A 777 11.69 22.49 -57.47
C SER A 777 11.56 22.36 -59.01
N ASN A 778 10.82 23.29 -59.59
CA ASN A 778 10.79 23.46 -61.04
C ASN A 778 11.47 24.79 -61.41
N GLY A 779 12.57 24.73 -62.15
CA GLY A 779 13.43 25.87 -62.47
C GLY A 779 13.33 26.26 -63.93
N TYR A 780 13.07 27.54 -64.21
CA TYR A 780 13.10 28.14 -65.56
C TYR A 780 14.31 29.10 -65.64
N THR A 781 15.19 28.85 -66.62
CA THR A 781 16.46 29.56 -66.73
C THR A 781 16.51 30.39 -67.95
N LEU A 782 17.04 31.63 -67.82
CA LEU A 782 17.47 32.46 -68.90
C LEU A 782 18.93 32.84 -68.67
N GLY A 783 19.78 32.75 -69.68
CA GLY A 783 21.16 33.11 -69.56
C GLY A 783 21.78 33.67 -70.86
N ALA A 784 22.93 34.29 -70.70
CA ALA A 784 23.79 34.72 -71.76
C ALA A 784 25.19 34.18 -71.57
N TYR A 785 25.84 33.86 -72.61
CA TYR A 785 27.19 33.29 -72.58
C TYR A 785 27.99 33.79 -73.78
N GLY A 786 29.30 33.78 -73.64
CA GLY A 786 30.21 34.08 -74.75
C GLY A 786 31.60 33.57 -74.46
N GLY A 787 32.39 33.43 -75.52
CA GLY A 787 33.72 32.95 -75.38
C GLY A 787 34.51 33.15 -76.65
N THR A 788 35.81 33.07 -76.49
CA THR A 788 36.75 33.20 -77.64
C THR A 788 37.87 32.16 -77.48
N GLN A 789 38.47 31.78 -78.58
CA GLN A 789 39.65 30.96 -78.64
C GLN A 789 40.75 31.70 -79.49
N VAL A 790 41.87 32.05 -78.88
CA VAL A 790 42.95 32.73 -79.50
C VAL A 790 44.21 31.88 -79.35
N GLY A 791 44.65 31.30 -80.46
CA GLY A 791 45.71 30.26 -80.37
C GLY A 791 45.34 29.06 -79.53
N GLY A 792 46.16 28.71 -78.57
CA GLY A 792 45.84 27.63 -77.59
C GLY A 792 44.94 28.11 -76.42
N VAL A 793 44.75 29.39 -76.19
CA VAL A 793 44.00 29.95 -75.07
C VAL A 793 42.51 30.06 -75.40
N GLY A 794 41.67 29.39 -74.68
CA GLY A 794 40.19 29.58 -74.69
C GLY A 794 39.67 30.28 -73.43
N VAL A 795 38.87 31.33 -73.62
CA VAL A 795 38.22 32.02 -72.53
C VAL A 795 36.70 31.92 -72.75
N ARG A 796 35.94 31.53 -71.71
CA ARG A 796 34.51 31.27 -71.72
C ARG A 796 33.93 31.95 -70.48
N LEU A 797 32.81 32.64 -70.64
CA LEU A 797 32.13 33.37 -69.57
C LEU A 797 30.61 33.34 -69.81
N GLY A 798 29.88 33.52 -68.74
CA GLY A 798 28.39 33.63 -68.84
C GLY A 798 27.74 34.01 -67.56
N THR A 799 26.50 34.31 -67.69
CA THR A 799 25.59 34.59 -66.58
C THR A 799 24.25 33.92 -66.83
N ALA A 800 23.61 33.46 -65.77
CA ALA A 800 22.28 32.90 -65.88
C ALA A 800 21.46 33.26 -64.66
N TYR A 801 20.17 33.33 -64.91
CA TYR A 801 19.18 33.59 -63.85
C TYR A 801 18.08 32.51 -63.94
N THR A 802 17.85 31.82 -62.83
CA THR A 802 16.85 30.76 -62.76
C THR A 802 15.77 31.16 -61.78
N TRP A 803 14.50 31.14 -62.24
CA TRP A 803 13.30 31.24 -61.39
C TRP A 803 12.90 29.83 -61.03
N SER A 804 12.61 29.55 -59.75
CA SER A 804 12.26 28.23 -59.26
C SER A 804 10.99 28.26 -58.41
N ASP A 805 10.03 27.41 -58.77
CA ASP A 805 8.87 27.11 -57.90
C ASP A 805 9.24 25.98 -56.99
N VAL A 806 9.30 26.24 -55.67
CA VAL A 806 9.69 25.26 -54.65
C VAL A 806 8.46 24.79 -53.91
N SER A 807 8.30 23.49 -53.79
CA SER A 807 7.27 22.85 -52.97
C SER A 807 7.96 21.95 -51.92
N THR A 808 7.47 21.99 -50.67
CA THR A 808 7.98 21.13 -49.61
C THR A 808 6.88 20.42 -48.85
N HIS A 809 7.18 19.26 -48.32
CA HIS A 809 6.33 18.49 -47.45
C HIS A 809 7.14 17.96 -46.26
N ARG A 810 6.58 18.04 -45.05
CA ARG A 810 7.19 17.48 -43.80
C ARG A 810 6.11 16.81 -42.99
N ASP A 811 6.33 15.57 -42.54
CA ASP A 811 5.54 14.91 -41.52
C ASP A 811 6.25 15.06 -40.18
N VAL A 812 5.54 15.63 -39.23
CA VAL A 812 5.97 15.78 -37.84
C VAL A 812 5.09 14.87 -36.99
N VAL A 813 5.62 13.69 -36.61
CA VAL A 813 4.87 12.66 -35.90
C VAL A 813 5.68 12.20 -34.69
N PHE A 814 5.14 12.48 -33.50
CA PHE A 814 5.62 11.97 -32.24
C PHE A 814 4.46 11.88 -31.24
N SER A 815 4.69 11.29 -30.06
CA SER A 815 3.63 11.10 -29.06
C SER A 815 2.89 12.41 -28.77
N GLY A 816 1.57 12.42 -29.03
CA GLY A 816 0.73 13.60 -28.79
C GLY A 816 0.67 14.62 -29.94
N LEU A 817 1.38 14.39 -31.07
CA LEU A 817 1.34 15.28 -32.23
C LEU A 817 1.50 14.52 -33.55
N ALA A 818 0.60 14.81 -34.51
CA ALA A 818 0.73 14.37 -35.89
C ALA A 818 0.31 15.53 -36.80
N ASN A 819 1.27 16.08 -37.56
CA ASN A 819 1.04 17.17 -38.53
C ASN A 819 1.70 16.84 -39.87
N GLY A 820 0.95 16.89 -40.98
CA GLY A 820 1.47 16.91 -42.34
C GLY A 820 1.58 18.34 -42.79
N LEU A 821 2.78 18.85 -42.97
CA LEU A 821 3.08 20.27 -43.23
C LEU A 821 3.49 20.46 -44.68
N SER A 822 3.05 21.53 -45.35
CA SER A 822 3.46 21.87 -46.68
C SER A 822 3.68 23.36 -46.86
N ALA A 823 4.63 23.70 -47.73
CA ALA A 823 4.87 25.05 -48.16
C ALA A 823 5.14 25.14 -49.64
N LYS A 824 4.78 26.28 -50.26
CA LYS A 824 5.14 26.67 -51.62
C LYS A 824 5.72 28.06 -51.60
N TYR A 825 6.86 28.24 -52.24
CA TYR A 825 7.54 29.52 -52.29
C TYR A 825 8.46 29.62 -53.51
N ASP A 826 8.79 30.86 -53.90
CA ASP A 826 9.69 31.10 -55.04
C ASP A 826 11.14 31.07 -54.60
N GLY A 827 11.98 30.52 -55.46
CA GLY A 827 13.41 30.59 -55.40
C GLY A 827 13.98 31.28 -56.62
N ARG A 828 15.13 31.92 -56.46
CA ARG A 828 15.86 32.61 -57.52
C ARG A 828 17.34 32.32 -57.43
N THR A 829 17.93 31.84 -58.53
CA THR A 829 19.35 31.57 -58.56
C THR A 829 20.02 32.45 -59.60
N PHE A 830 20.87 33.33 -59.20
CA PHE A 830 21.75 34.07 -60.07
C PHE A 830 23.11 33.40 -60.08
N GLN A 831 23.71 33.25 -61.24
CA GLN A 831 25.12 32.84 -61.37
C GLN A 831 25.86 33.63 -62.44
N ALA A 832 27.15 33.85 -62.17
CA ALA A 832 28.13 34.36 -63.12
C ALA A 832 29.33 33.41 -63.09
N PHE A 833 29.88 33.10 -64.24
CA PHE A 833 31.01 32.17 -64.34
C PHE A 833 31.97 32.52 -65.45
N ALA A 834 33.22 32.10 -65.24
CA ALA A 834 34.27 32.26 -66.20
C ALA A 834 35.16 31.01 -66.19
N GLU A 835 35.68 30.61 -67.32
CA GLU A 835 36.64 29.55 -67.47
C GLU A 835 37.75 29.98 -68.52
N ALA A 836 38.98 29.67 -68.18
CA ALA A 836 40.10 29.75 -69.11
C ALA A 836 40.74 28.35 -69.26
N GLY A 837 41.08 27.93 -70.48
CA GLY A 837 41.72 26.68 -70.77
C GLY A 837 42.88 26.90 -71.80
N TYR A 838 43.86 26.01 -71.79
CA TYR A 838 44.97 26.05 -72.72
C TYR A 838 45.07 24.72 -73.48
N ARG A 839 44.78 24.75 -74.77
CA ARG A 839 44.85 23.53 -75.64
C ARG A 839 46.30 23.15 -76.00
N ILE A 840 46.56 21.89 -75.79
CA ILE A 840 47.84 21.24 -76.16
C ILE A 840 47.50 20.04 -77.03
N ASP A 841 47.89 20.12 -78.29
CA ASP A 841 47.76 19.00 -79.25
C ASP A 841 48.95 18.03 -79.12
N ALA A 842 48.74 16.85 -78.62
CA ALA A 842 49.71 15.82 -78.36
C ALA A 842 49.47 14.59 -79.28
N GLY A 843 49.62 14.76 -80.60
CA GLY A 843 49.33 13.72 -81.59
C GLY A 843 47.88 13.37 -81.75
N ALA A 844 47.51 12.14 -81.45
CA ALA A 844 46.13 11.66 -81.55
C ALA A 844 45.18 12.14 -80.43
N VAL A 845 45.78 12.79 -79.38
CA VAL A 845 45.04 13.26 -78.20
C VAL A 845 45.29 14.75 -78.02
N ALA A 846 44.28 15.49 -77.79
CA ALA A 846 44.38 16.85 -77.33
C ALA A 846 44.12 16.93 -75.83
N LEU A 847 44.93 17.69 -75.11
CA LEU A 847 44.85 17.94 -73.70
C LEU A 847 44.47 19.40 -73.47
N GLU A 848 43.64 19.68 -72.43
CA GLU A 848 43.30 21.08 -72.04
C GLU A 848 43.31 21.21 -70.55
N PRO A 849 44.41 21.63 -69.91
CA PRO A 849 44.38 22.18 -68.56
C PRO A 849 43.47 23.41 -68.54
N PHE A 850 42.57 23.51 -67.49
CA PHE A 850 41.63 24.66 -67.36
C PHE A 850 41.48 25.09 -65.90
N ALA A 851 41.14 26.34 -65.76
CA ALA A 851 40.75 26.95 -64.49
C ALA A 851 39.45 27.71 -64.67
N GLY A 852 38.52 27.55 -63.72
CA GLY A 852 37.23 28.20 -63.75
C GLY A 852 36.87 28.83 -62.39
N LEU A 853 36.10 29.88 -62.48
CA LEU A 853 35.49 30.57 -61.32
C LEU A 853 33.98 30.67 -61.57
N ALA A 854 33.19 30.51 -60.54
CA ALA A 854 31.75 30.73 -60.58
C ALA A 854 31.24 31.34 -59.26
N HIS A 855 30.41 32.35 -59.34
CA HIS A 855 29.62 32.88 -58.26
C HIS A 855 28.17 32.45 -58.42
N VAL A 856 27.58 31.94 -57.33
CA VAL A 856 26.20 31.48 -57.31
C VAL A 856 25.50 32.10 -56.09
N ALA A 857 24.46 32.88 -56.33
CA ALA A 857 23.64 33.45 -55.32
C ALA A 857 22.22 32.85 -55.41
N VAL A 858 21.81 32.17 -54.38
CA VAL A 858 20.46 31.58 -54.24
C VAL A 858 19.68 32.39 -53.21
N ARG A 859 18.53 32.93 -53.62
CA ARG A 859 17.54 33.59 -52.75
C ARG A 859 16.25 32.86 -52.79
N THR A 860 15.65 32.60 -51.63
CA THR A 860 14.30 32.08 -51.45
C THR A 860 13.42 33.15 -50.78
N ASP A 861 12.15 33.25 -51.24
CA ASP A 861 11.18 34.13 -50.62
C ASP A 861 10.71 33.60 -49.28
N GLY A 862 10.09 34.45 -48.47
CA GLY A 862 9.49 34.07 -47.20
C GLY A 862 8.24 33.21 -47.42
N PHE A 863 7.94 32.35 -46.49
CA PHE A 863 6.79 31.46 -46.56
C PHE A 863 6.21 31.14 -45.18
N THR A 864 4.98 30.61 -45.17
CA THR A 864 4.38 30.03 -44.00
C THR A 864 3.84 28.64 -44.42
N GLU A 865 4.29 27.59 -43.68
CA GLU A 865 3.76 26.23 -43.84
C GLU A 865 2.28 26.16 -43.47
N ARG A 866 1.58 25.18 -44.01
CA ARG A 866 0.20 24.85 -43.68
C ARG A 866 0.12 23.41 -43.24
N GLY A 867 -0.86 23.07 -42.37
CA GLY A 867 -1.12 21.66 -42.00
C GLY A 867 -1.05 21.36 -40.51
N GLY A 868 -0.83 22.35 -39.66
CA GLY A 868 -0.88 22.09 -38.19
C GLY A 868 -0.15 23.09 -37.33
N VAL A 869 -0.12 22.82 -36.02
CA VAL A 869 0.47 23.71 -35.02
C VAL A 869 2.00 23.76 -35.08
N ALA A 870 2.63 22.78 -35.76
CA ALA A 870 4.07 22.71 -35.96
C ALA A 870 4.54 23.49 -37.22
N ALA A 871 3.62 24.23 -37.87
CA ALA A 871 3.92 25.01 -39.07
C ALA A 871 4.94 26.13 -38.79
N LEU A 872 5.94 26.20 -39.67
CA LEU A 872 7.01 27.18 -39.61
C LEU A 872 6.69 28.38 -40.49
N THR A 873 7.08 29.57 -40.04
CA THR A 873 7.15 30.80 -40.84
C THR A 873 8.60 31.17 -41.00
N SER A 874 9.03 31.44 -42.24
CA SER A 874 10.36 31.95 -42.59
C SER A 874 10.27 33.29 -43.32
N GLY A 875 11.21 34.13 -43.08
CA GLY A 875 11.49 35.27 -43.94
C GLY A 875 12.29 34.88 -45.19
N SER A 876 12.56 35.81 -46.07
CA SER A 876 13.46 35.58 -47.21
C SER A 876 14.88 35.24 -46.72
N SER A 877 15.58 34.34 -47.43
CA SER A 877 16.92 33.88 -47.08
C SER A 877 17.82 33.86 -48.30
N ASN A 878 19.12 34.15 -48.12
CA ASN A 878 20.17 34.13 -49.14
C ASN A 878 21.20 33.07 -48.81
N THR A 879 21.91 32.60 -49.87
CA THR A 879 23.07 31.70 -49.77
C THR A 879 23.99 32.01 -50.94
N ASP A 880 25.16 32.55 -50.69
CA ASP A 880 26.12 32.99 -51.70
C ASP A 880 27.36 32.10 -51.66
N VAL A 881 27.61 31.36 -52.73
CA VAL A 881 28.73 30.43 -52.82
C VAL A 881 29.59 30.71 -54.05
N ASN A 882 30.85 30.70 -53.85
CA ASN A 882 31.83 30.80 -54.93
C ASN A 882 32.52 29.48 -55.16
N PHE A 883 32.78 29.19 -56.38
CA PHE A 883 33.52 27.98 -56.82
C PHE A 883 34.76 28.34 -57.55
N SER A 884 35.90 27.74 -57.25
CA SER A 884 37.06 27.62 -58.08
C SER A 884 37.20 26.19 -58.56
N THR A 885 37.55 26.02 -59.82
CA THR A 885 37.72 24.70 -60.45
C THR A 885 39.05 24.65 -61.19
N LEU A 886 39.85 23.61 -60.92
CA LEU A 886 41.08 23.35 -61.62
C LEU A 886 41.02 21.94 -62.18
N GLY A 887 41.30 21.78 -63.48
CA GLY A 887 41.17 20.48 -64.08
C GLY A 887 42.00 20.25 -65.36
N LEU A 888 41.90 19.05 -65.79
CA LEU A 888 42.51 18.59 -67.05
C LEU A 888 41.42 17.85 -67.86
N ARG A 889 41.21 18.23 -69.11
CA ARG A 889 40.41 17.48 -70.05
C ARG A 889 41.28 16.85 -71.10
N GLY A 890 40.88 15.67 -71.61
CA GLY A 890 41.55 14.98 -72.68
C GLY A 890 40.53 14.48 -73.72
N SER A 891 40.82 14.52 -75.00
CA SER A 891 40.01 13.96 -76.04
C SER A 891 40.85 13.40 -77.17
N GLY A 892 40.34 12.33 -77.78
CA GLY A 892 40.98 11.67 -78.90
C GLY A 892 40.00 11.04 -79.83
N GLU A 893 40.33 10.98 -81.11
CA GLU A 893 39.51 10.37 -82.15
C GLU A 893 39.89 8.94 -82.38
N PHE A 894 38.85 8.08 -82.61
CA PHE A 894 39.05 6.69 -82.98
C PHE A 894 37.95 6.29 -83.96
N ASN A 895 38.25 5.35 -84.86
CA ASN A 895 37.36 4.82 -85.81
C ASN A 895 36.75 3.50 -85.35
N LEU A 896 35.44 3.43 -85.35
CA LEU A 896 34.68 2.22 -85.03
C LEU A 896 33.67 1.92 -86.15
N SER A 897 33.78 0.83 -86.79
CA SER A 897 32.89 0.39 -87.91
C SER A 897 32.69 1.44 -89.03
N GLY A 898 33.76 2.18 -89.36
CA GLY A 898 33.74 3.20 -90.42
C GLY A 898 33.18 4.57 -89.98
N ARG A 899 32.91 4.80 -88.71
CA ARG A 899 32.50 6.06 -88.12
C ARG A 899 33.59 6.60 -87.23
N THR A 900 33.86 7.86 -87.35
CA THR A 900 34.71 8.53 -86.40
C THR A 900 33.98 8.87 -85.14
N LEU A 901 34.47 8.40 -84.02
CA LEU A 901 34.01 8.67 -82.69
C LEU A 901 35.08 9.49 -81.95
N THR A 902 34.69 10.44 -81.18
CA THR A 902 35.56 11.17 -80.24
C THR A 902 35.31 10.73 -78.83
N ALA A 903 36.23 10.11 -78.15
CA ALA A 903 36.20 9.89 -76.74
C ALA A 903 36.72 11.14 -75.99
N SER A 904 36.17 11.43 -74.90
CA SER A 904 36.55 12.56 -74.04
C SER A 904 36.52 12.14 -72.57
N ALA A 905 37.48 12.65 -71.81
CA ALA A 905 37.47 12.48 -70.32
C ALA A 905 37.92 13.81 -69.70
N SER A 906 37.36 14.09 -68.51
CA SER A 906 37.76 15.23 -67.74
C SER A 906 37.89 14.83 -66.26
N LEU A 907 38.92 15.37 -65.61
CA LEU A 907 39.12 15.27 -64.18
C LEU A 907 39.41 16.67 -63.64
N ALA A 908 38.65 17.12 -62.64
CA ALA A 908 38.84 18.41 -62.07
C ALA A 908 38.65 18.37 -60.55
N TRP A 909 39.36 19.29 -59.87
CA TRP A 909 39.12 19.62 -58.46
C TRP A 909 38.34 20.91 -58.39
N ARG A 910 37.23 20.87 -57.65
CA ARG A 910 36.41 22.05 -57.37
C ARG A 910 36.48 22.38 -55.87
N HIS A 911 36.72 23.62 -55.56
CA HIS A 911 36.71 24.16 -54.22
C HIS A 911 35.59 25.20 -54.06
N ALA A 912 34.77 25.06 -53.02
CA ALA A 912 33.68 25.98 -52.69
C ALA A 912 34.07 26.85 -51.49
N PHE A 913 33.77 28.14 -51.54
CA PHE A 913 33.99 29.10 -50.49
C PHE A 913 32.83 30.14 -50.43
N GLY A 914 32.63 30.81 -49.26
CA GLY A 914 31.46 31.63 -48.96
C GLY A 914 30.48 30.85 -48.10
N ASP A 915 29.21 31.01 -48.32
CA ASP A 915 28.11 30.43 -47.49
C ASP A 915 27.93 28.91 -47.77
N THR A 916 28.98 28.13 -47.51
CA THR A 916 28.95 26.67 -47.78
C THR A 916 28.04 25.92 -46.84
N THR A 917 27.52 26.51 -45.74
CA THR A 917 26.52 25.94 -44.83
C THR A 917 25.29 26.79 -44.91
N PRO A 918 24.26 26.44 -45.71
CA PRO A 918 23.02 27.19 -45.82
C PRO A 918 22.28 27.31 -44.48
N GLN A 919 21.83 28.51 -44.14
CA GLN A 919 21.09 28.76 -42.90
C GLN A 919 19.72 29.36 -43.20
N ALA A 920 18.72 28.98 -42.37
CA ALA A 920 17.38 29.54 -42.40
C ALA A 920 16.95 29.97 -41.01
N SER A 921 16.15 31.05 -40.94
CA SER A 921 15.52 31.49 -39.70
C SER A 921 14.01 31.19 -39.76
N PHE A 922 13.55 30.51 -38.73
CA PHE A 922 12.16 30.09 -38.62
C PHE A 922 11.54 30.57 -37.31
N ARG A 923 10.21 30.55 -37.25
CA ARG A 923 9.44 30.67 -36.03
C ARG A 923 8.18 29.79 -36.10
N PHE A 924 7.80 29.20 -34.99
CA PHE A 924 6.44 28.67 -34.81
C PHE A 924 5.50 29.83 -34.49
N LEU A 925 4.20 29.62 -34.63
CA LEU A 925 3.21 30.63 -34.25
C LEU A 925 3.33 30.95 -32.74
N GLY A 926 3.76 32.14 -32.40
CA GLY A 926 3.93 32.61 -31.02
C GLY A 926 5.29 32.26 -30.37
N SER A 927 6.24 31.70 -31.12
CA SER A 927 7.60 31.47 -30.60
C SER A 927 8.56 32.57 -30.96
N ASP A 928 9.70 32.58 -30.28
CA ASP A 928 10.89 33.32 -30.73
C ASP A 928 11.40 32.75 -32.05
N ALA A 929 12.13 33.57 -32.81
CA ALA A 929 12.81 33.11 -34.03
C ALA A 929 14.03 32.26 -33.70
N PHE A 930 14.29 31.22 -34.51
CA PHE A 930 15.44 30.34 -34.35
C PHE A 930 16.11 30.04 -35.69
N GLY A 931 17.41 29.84 -35.63
CA GLY A 931 18.25 29.59 -36.81
C GLY A 931 18.54 28.08 -36.97
N VAL A 932 18.39 27.57 -38.17
CA VAL A 932 18.69 26.18 -38.51
C VAL A 932 19.65 26.14 -39.68
N SER A 933 20.64 25.28 -39.57
CA SER A 933 21.61 25.01 -40.65
C SER A 933 21.18 23.77 -41.44
N GLY A 934 21.24 23.87 -42.76
CA GLY A 934 21.06 22.77 -43.67
C GLY A 934 22.36 21.95 -43.87
N VAL A 935 22.26 20.94 -44.70
CA VAL A 935 23.43 20.13 -45.15
C VAL A 935 24.44 21.01 -45.86
N PRO A 936 25.73 20.97 -45.50
CA PRO A 936 26.72 21.80 -46.13
C PRO A 936 27.00 21.42 -47.60
N VAL A 937 27.21 22.40 -48.46
CA VAL A 937 27.79 22.24 -49.80
C VAL A 937 29.20 21.67 -49.67
N ALA A 938 29.57 20.70 -50.51
CA ALA A 938 30.90 20.10 -50.44
C ALA A 938 32.01 21.10 -50.74
N LYS A 939 32.86 21.44 -49.73
CA LYS A 939 33.93 22.37 -49.88
C LYS A 939 34.94 21.91 -50.92
N ASN A 940 35.21 20.62 -51.02
CA ASN A 940 36.13 20.03 -52.02
C ASN A 940 35.43 18.87 -52.70
N ALA A 941 35.49 18.85 -54.03
CA ALA A 941 34.94 17.77 -54.80
C ALA A 941 35.82 17.44 -56.04
N ALA A 942 35.96 16.20 -56.33
CA ALA A 942 36.48 15.74 -57.61
C ALA A 942 35.31 15.67 -58.63
N LEU A 943 35.50 16.28 -59.77
CA LEU A 943 34.57 16.24 -60.90
C LEU A 943 35.17 15.29 -61.94
N VAL A 944 34.38 14.33 -62.38
CA VAL A 944 34.77 13.31 -63.40
C VAL A 944 33.74 13.36 -64.50
N GLU A 945 34.22 13.46 -65.71
CA GLU A 945 33.34 13.29 -66.91
C GLU A 945 34.01 12.33 -67.88
N ALA A 946 33.23 11.46 -68.52
CA ALA A 946 33.63 10.59 -69.60
C ALA A 946 32.52 10.53 -70.62
N GLY A 947 32.83 10.80 -71.89
CA GLY A 947 31.85 10.85 -72.92
C GLY A 947 32.38 10.38 -74.28
N VAL A 948 31.40 10.09 -75.16
CA VAL A 948 31.63 9.78 -76.57
C VAL A 948 30.76 10.65 -77.41
N SER A 949 31.34 11.24 -78.46
CA SER A 949 30.60 12.01 -79.40
C SER A 949 30.81 11.54 -80.85
N THR A 950 29.82 11.76 -81.67
CA THR A 950 29.91 11.42 -83.14
C THR A 950 29.11 12.41 -83.94
N GLN A 951 29.54 12.61 -85.22
CA GLN A 951 28.72 13.36 -86.15
C GLN A 951 27.59 12.46 -86.71
N ILE A 952 26.35 12.88 -86.52
CA ILE A 952 25.19 12.11 -86.96
C ILE A 952 24.68 12.60 -88.33
N ALA A 953 24.99 13.88 -88.74
CA ALA A 953 24.72 14.47 -90.07
C ALA A 953 25.87 15.50 -90.32
N ARG A 954 25.94 16.04 -91.59
CA ARG A 954 26.98 17.03 -91.97
C ARG A 954 26.97 18.29 -91.06
N ASN A 955 25.83 18.62 -90.46
CA ASN A 955 25.65 19.80 -89.63
C ASN A 955 25.13 19.49 -88.21
N ALA A 956 25.13 18.16 -87.78
CA ALA A 956 24.65 17.76 -86.49
C ALA A 956 25.61 16.78 -85.79
N SER A 957 25.80 16.99 -84.53
CA SER A 957 26.60 16.10 -83.67
C SER A 957 25.84 15.70 -82.37
N LEU A 958 26.00 14.45 -81.98
CA LEU A 958 25.45 13.90 -80.75
C LEU A 958 26.58 13.49 -79.83
N ARG A 959 26.47 13.89 -78.57
CA ARG A 959 27.38 13.43 -77.49
C ARG A 959 26.59 12.82 -76.34
N LEU A 960 27.07 11.73 -75.81
CA LEU A 960 26.62 11.12 -74.59
C LEU A 960 27.78 11.10 -73.61
N SER A 961 27.54 11.51 -72.37
CA SER A 961 28.56 11.52 -71.32
C SER A 961 27.98 11.10 -69.96
N TYR A 962 28.82 10.40 -69.19
CA TYR A 962 28.64 10.21 -67.79
C TYR A 962 29.32 11.36 -67.05
N THR A 963 28.72 11.79 -65.94
CA THR A 963 29.27 12.79 -65.06
C THR A 963 29.23 12.34 -63.61
N GLY A 964 30.29 12.57 -62.84
CA GLY A 964 30.34 12.28 -61.46
C GLY A 964 30.96 13.44 -60.68
N GLN A 965 30.38 13.66 -59.49
CA GLN A 965 30.97 14.57 -58.47
C GLN A 965 31.17 13.78 -57.20
N PHE A 966 32.37 13.80 -56.68
CA PHE A 966 32.75 13.02 -55.49
C PHE A 966 33.47 13.94 -54.51
N GLY A 967 32.79 14.31 -53.42
CA GLY A 967 33.34 15.08 -52.31
C GLY A 967 33.27 14.28 -51.03
N SER A 968 33.87 14.76 -49.95
CA SER A 968 33.90 14.14 -48.63
C SER A 968 32.51 13.88 -48.09
N HIS A 969 31.51 14.73 -48.43
CA HIS A 969 30.12 14.68 -47.94
C HIS A 969 29.10 14.72 -49.08
N ALA A 970 29.51 14.76 -50.36
CA ALA A 970 28.58 14.84 -51.45
C ALA A 970 29.01 13.84 -52.58
N ARG A 971 28.04 13.10 -53.06
CA ARG A 971 28.21 12.20 -54.21
C ARG A 971 27.02 12.40 -55.16
N SER A 972 27.34 12.72 -56.43
CA SER A 972 26.30 12.84 -57.47
C SER A 972 26.83 12.20 -58.74
N GLN A 973 25.97 11.49 -59.46
CA GLN A 973 26.26 10.82 -60.71
C GLN A 973 25.14 11.13 -61.69
N GLY A 974 25.45 11.11 -63.03
CA GLY A 974 24.39 11.36 -63.98
C GLY A 974 24.82 11.08 -65.41
N LEU A 975 23.88 11.15 -66.28
CA LEU A 975 24.05 11.04 -67.71
C LEU A 975 23.66 12.37 -68.40
N ARG A 976 24.36 12.71 -69.47
CA ARG A 976 24.10 13.88 -70.29
C ARG A 976 24.07 13.49 -71.76
N GLY A 977 23.16 14.13 -72.49
CA GLY A 977 23.04 14.09 -73.94
C GLY A 977 23.12 15.48 -74.52
N ASN A 978 24.01 15.72 -75.44
CA ASN A 978 24.14 16.99 -76.17
C ASN A 978 23.83 16.75 -77.63
N LEU A 979 23.00 17.64 -78.20
CA LEU A 979 22.70 17.67 -79.62
C LEU A 979 22.98 19.11 -80.16
N ASP A 980 23.90 19.22 -81.06
CA ASP A 980 24.29 20.49 -81.69
C ASP A 980 23.96 20.48 -83.18
N PHE A 981 23.32 21.56 -83.64
CA PHE A 981 23.00 21.82 -85.03
C PHE A 981 23.67 23.12 -85.46
N ARG A 982 24.22 23.13 -86.65
CA ARG A 982 24.83 24.29 -87.25
C ARG A 982 24.12 24.61 -88.56
N PHE A 983 23.80 25.86 -88.73
CA PHE A 983 23.04 26.40 -89.91
C PHE A 983 23.90 27.24 -90.74
#